data_d8b9592e0b6c6851d54e6e6ceb0160df
#
_entry.id   d8b9592e0b6c6851d54e6e6ceb0160df
#
_cell.length_a   1.000
_cell.length_b   1.000
_cell.length_c   1.000
_cell.angle_alpha   90.00
_cell.angle_beta   90.00
_cell.angle_gamma   90.00
#
_symmetry.space_group_name_H-M   'P 1'
#
loop_
_entity.id
_entity.type
_entity.pdbx_description
1 polymer ?
#
loop_
_entity_poly.entity_id
_entity_poly.type
_entity_poly.pdbx_seq_one_letter_code
_entity_poly.pdbx_strand_id
1 'polypeptide(L)'
;MCIALLLGTTSCKDWLDVNTDPDSPSAETATVDVRLPWIQYYYMYAWGNACFRTNLTTQMFAMASRTATNSLLMEWDYAQGHSTTAYQNWFIGAACNIPYLYDAADKEGASHYKAAALIIEAMGSVMMVDLFGEMPHAEACDGATLAPTYDDGDVIYATCFQYLDEAISLLSAPQDATATPLAKGDCWFGGDANKWKMLAHLMKARMYMTMSKVGANYIDEAIACVNASGMKSHSDDLIATFANVESANTCFTVGDAYGPCTIWDSAAWGTGQRMNRWYVNLLTNFKGSGVKDPRAEKLLPSAMYHVDLNEAGNQIVSYEWLLDEGIDCYAADGGQKAARHVLGNCNATLAPAVAQSAAARIRTYPNSSIANSYESVDAFVAGVKKYYREGKDVKITVNPDNVQIEYLPGAMMVVDNEPLYVQDIKYVQLAGDGLFECGGLAANDVNCYRSGSNATTRSLGYVQGTGSFYTRPDSDGDIFTYAEACFIKAEAYFLKGNKGEALKAYKDGIQAHFDRMNVKLNEWKGKGSCTTARGFDVSFAYGPMDAKAISDYIGSKAVCQNQGELTLSDIMMQKFIAMGPNYQNWNDMRKYDYYDKGIYTEMSEPKYRPGTTSTIGTGRSFFPRRWMHSTHETNYNNAHCYESYAKYGTIQGATDKSIPYVPVFWDAEAPKF
;
A
#
# COMPACT_ATOMS: atom_id res chain seq x y z
N MET A 1 -78.75 -31.48 -14.73
CA MET A 1 -78.69 -30.22 -13.99
C MET A 1 -77.26 -30.13 -13.39
N CYS A 2 -76.29 -29.61 -14.15
CA CYS A 2 -74.96 -29.40 -13.70
C CYS A 2 -74.73 -27.92 -13.53
N ILE A 3 -74.48 -27.50 -12.32
CA ILE A 3 -74.10 -26.12 -11.98
C ILE A 3 -72.58 -26.05 -12.05
N ALA A 4 -72.06 -25.34 -13.04
CA ALA A 4 -70.67 -25.01 -13.11
C ALA A 4 -70.35 -23.86 -12.17
N LEU A 5 -69.52 -24.11 -11.16
CA LEU A 5 -68.91 -23.07 -10.32
C LEU A 5 -67.75 -22.43 -11.09
N LEU A 6 -67.92 -21.20 -11.53
CA LEU A 6 -66.84 -20.33 -11.95
C LEU A 6 -66.18 -19.74 -10.69
N LEU A 7 -65.11 -20.37 -10.25
CA LEU A 7 -64.20 -19.74 -9.30
C LEU A 7 -63.28 -18.82 -10.12
N GLY A 8 -63.44 -17.53 -9.94
CA GLY A 8 -62.53 -16.52 -10.45
C GLY A 8 -61.15 -16.69 -9.83
N THR A 9 -60.20 -17.05 -10.66
CA THR A 9 -58.79 -16.98 -10.28
C THR A 9 -58.34 -15.52 -10.31
N THR A 10 -58.46 -14.83 -9.20
CA THR A 10 -57.66 -13.65 -8.95
C THR A 10 -56.22 -14.20 -8.78
N SER A 11 -55.50 -14.23 -9.87
CA SER A 11 -54.08 -14.51 -9.86
C SER A 11 -53.41 -13.40 -9.04
N CYS A 12 -52.89 -13.75 -7.89
CA CYS A 12 -51.96 -12.89 -7.18
C CYS A 12 -50.73 -12.73 -8.06
N LYS A 13 -50.72 -11.73 -8.95
CA LYS A 13 -49.54 -11.36 -9.73
C LYS A 13 -48.38 -11.01 -8.82
N ASP A 14 -48.67 -10.47 -7.64
CA ASP A 14 -47.65 -10.03 -6.69
C ASP A 14 -46.94 -11.19 -5.95
N TRP A 15 -47.52 -12.41 -5.98
CA TRP A 15 -46.91 -13.58 -5.32
C TRP A 15 -45.91 -14.34 -6.22
N LEU A 16 -45.92 -14.02 -7.52
CA LEU A 16 -45.00 -14.61 -8.49
C LEU A 16 -43.81 -13.71 -8.85
N ASP A 17 -43.81 -12.47 -8.33
CA ASP A 17 -42.66 -11.57 -8.49
C ASP A 17 -41.62 -11.82 -7.42
N VAL A 18 -41.05 -13.03 -7.46
CA VAL A 18 -39.95 -13.48 -6.54
C VAL A 18 -38.65 -12.75 -6.84
N ASN A 19 -38.59 -11.92 -7.86
CA ASN A 19 -37.39 -11.22 -8.29
C ASN A 19 -37.25 -9.81 -7.70
N THR A 20 -38.29 -9.32 -7.00
CA THR A 20 -38.24 -8.02 -6.33
C THR A 20 -38.25 -8.27 -4.83
N ASP A 21 -37.11 -8.13 -4.19
CA ASP A 21 -36.99 -8.15 -2.74
C ASP A 21 -37.66 -6.87 -2.20
N PRO A 22 -38.79 -6.96 -1.47
CA PRO A 22 -39.52 -5.77 -0.99
C PRO A 22 -38.73 -4.99 0.08
N ASP A 23 -37.71 -5.62 0.69
CA ASP A 23 -36.87 -5.02 1.74
C ASP A 23 -35.57 -4.44 1.19
N SER A 24 -35.28 -4.66 -0.11
CA SER A 24 -34.10 -4.09 -0.78
C SER A 24 -34.51 -2.94 -1.69
N PRO A 25 -33.88 -1.75 -1.62
CA PRO A 25 -34.13 -0.66 -2.54
C PRO A 25 -33.90 -1.13 -3.98
N SER A 26 -34.90 -1.01 -4.83
CA SER A 26 -34.70 -1.27 -6.26
C SER A 26 -33.76 -0.22 -6.87
N ALA A 27 -33.15 -0.55 -8.00
CA ALA A 27 -32.32 0.40 -8.74
C ALA A 27 -33.06 1.73 -9.06
N GLU A 28 -34.39 1.72 -9.10
CA GLU A 28 -35.22 2.90 -9.37
C GLU A 28 -35.48 3.74 -8.12
N THR A 29 -35.42 3.16 -6.92
CA THR A 29 -35.79 3.81 -5.65
C THR A 29 -34.62 4.29 -4.81
N ALA A 30 -33.40 3.85 -5.10
CA ALA A 30 -32.23 4.29 -4.37
C ALA A 30 -31.89 5.76 -4.72
N THR A 31 -31.73 6.59 -3.69
CA THR A 31 -31.42 8.02 -3.82
C THR A 31 -29.91 8.26 -3.98
N VAL A 32 -29.51 9.47 -4.40
CA VAL A 32 -28.11 9.85 -4.64
C VAL A 32 -27.22 9.65 -3.40
N ASP A 33 -27.76 9.88 -2.21
CA ASP A 33 -27.04 9.81 -0.94
C ASP A 33 -26.73 8.38 -0.45
N VAL A 34 -27.39 7.36 -1.02
CA VAL A 34 -27.03 5.95 -0.74
C VAL A 34 -26.19 5.34 -1.86
N ARG A 35 -26.23 5.90 -3.08
CA ARG A 35 -25.45 5.39 -4.22
C ARG A 35 -24.00 5.84 -4.17
N LEU A 36 -23.75 7.12 -3.88
CA LEU A 36 -22.37 7.65 -3.87
C LEU A 36 -21.46 6.92 -2.86
N PRO A 37 -21.88 6.67 -1.59
CA PRO A 37 -21.03 5.91 -0.66
C PRO A 37 -20.65 4.52 -1.15
N TRP A 38 -21.59 3.84 -1.81
CA TRP A 38 -21.33 2.52 -2.41
C TRP A 38 -20.24 2.58 -3.48
N ILE A 39 -20.32 3.56 -4.38
CA ILE A 39 -19.33 3.75 -5.45
C ILE A 39 -17.97 4.13 -4.85
N GLN A 40 -17.93 5.03 -3.87
CA GLN A 40 -16.71 5.40 -3.15
C GLN A 40 -16.04 4.21 -2.48
N TYR A 41 -16.83 3.35 -1.84
CA TYR A 41 -16.38 2.14 -1.17
C TYR A 41 -15.74 1.14 -2.13
N TYR A 42 -16.41 0.78 -3.22
CA TYR A 42 -15.90 -0.19 -4.17
C TYR A 42 -14.73 0.35 -5.00
N TYR A 43 -14.70 1.65 -5.28
CA TYR A 43 -13.51 2.28 -5.84
C TYR A 43 -12.29 2.09 -4.92
N MET A 44 -12.42 2.39 -3.63
CA MET A 44 -11.32 2.22 -2.67
C MET A 44 -10.89 0.76 -2.54
N TYR A 45 -11.82 -0.17 -2.69
CA TYR A 45 -11.48 -1.58 -2.69
C TYR A 45 -10.70 -2.00 -3.95
N ALA A 46 -11.11 -1.55 -5.12
CA ALA A 46 -10.36 -1.77 -6.36
C ALA A 46 -8.97 -1.14 -6.29
N TRP A 47 -8.89 0.11 -5.83
CA TRP A 47 -7.65 0.85 -5.64
C TRP A 47 -6.70 0.16 -4.66
N GLY A 48 -7.17 -0.23 -3.50
CA GLY A 48 -6.35 -0.90 -2.50
C GLY A 48 -5.80 -2.23 -3.00
N ASN A 49 -6.60 -3.01 -3.77
CA ASN A 49 -6.14 -4.24 -4.41
C ASN A 49 -5.09 -3.98 -5.50
N ALA A 50 -5.25 -2.91 -6.27
CA ALA A 50 -4.24 -2.48 -7.25
C ALA A 50 -2.93 -2.10 -6.54
N CYS A 51 -3.01 -1.29 -5.49
CA CYS A 51 -1.86 -0.88 -4.69
C CYS A 51 -1.12 -2.08 -4.06
N PHE A 52 -1.84 -3.00 -3.46
CA PHE A 52 -1.25 -4.20 -2.85
C PHE A 52 -0.38 -4.98 -3.85
N ARG A 53 -0.91 -5.24 -5.03
CA ARG A 53 -0.21 -6.05 -6.05
C ARG A 53 0.91 -5.32 -6.74
N THR A 54 0.70 -4.05 -7.07
CA THR A 54 1.76 -3.25 -7.71
C THR A 54 2.94 -3.01 -6.78
N ASN A 55 2.74 -2.97 -5.45
CA ASN A 55 3.82 -2.80 -4.49
C ASN A 55 4.76 -4.02 -4.39
N LEU A 56 4.30 -5.20 -4.75
CA LEU A 56 5.19 -6.35 -4.95
C LEU A 56 6.03 -6.19 -6.23
N THR A 57 5.42 -5.68 -7.29
CA THR A 57 6.11 -5.42 -8.57
C THR A 57 7.15 -4.31 -8.45
N THR A 58 6.84 -3.25 -7.70
CA THR A 58 7.72 -2.09 -7.49
C THR A 58 8.78 -2.31 -6.42
N GLN A 59 8.86 -3.51 -5.86
CA GLN A 59 9.83 -3.86 -4.81
C GLN A 59 9.71 -3.00 -3.53
N MET A 60 8.52 -2.52 -3.21
CA MET A 60 8.27 -2.00 -1.86
C MET A 60 8.15 -3.17 -0.87
N PHE A 61 7.45 -4.21 -1.28
CA PHE A 61 7.31 -5.46 -0.54
C PHE A 61 7.93 -6.64 -1.28
N ALA A 62 8.20 -7.71 -0.54
CA ALA A 62 8.61 -8.99 -1.07
C ALA A 62 7.91 -10.13 -0.31
N MET A 63 7.78 -11.29 -0.94
CA MET A 63 7.17 -12.48 -0.31
C MET A 63 8.28 -13.40 0.24
N ALA A 64 8.14 -13.81 1.47
CA ALA A 64 9.08 -14.74 2.09
C ALA A 64 8.93 -16.19 1.58
N SER A 65 7.80 -16.51 0.95
CA SER A 65 7.49 -17.84 0.43
C SER A 65 7.01 -17.76 -1.02
N ARG A 66 7.53 -18.63 -1.88
CA ARG A 66 7.09 -18.76 -3.27
C ARG A 66 5.81 -19.58 -3.45
N THR A 67 5.28 -20.17 -2.40
CA THR A 67 4.08 -21.00 -2.50
C THR A 67 2.80 -20.20 -2.66
N ALA A 68 2.82 -18.92 -2.31
CA ALA A 68 1.69 -18.02 -2.50
C ALA A 68 1.64 -17.48 -3.94
N THR A 69 0.45 -17.43 -4.53
CA THR A 69 0.24 -16.89 -5.88
C THR A 69 0.84 -15.48 -6.05
N ASN A 70 0.74 -14.64 -5.02
CA ASN A 70 1.28 -13.28 -5.04
C ASN A 70 2.81 -13.22 -5.14
N SER A 71 3.55 -14.30 -4.82
CA SER A 71 5.00 -14.31 -4.98
C SER A 71 5.46 -14.14 -6.42
N LEU A 72 4.63 -14.52 -7.38
CA LEU A 72 4.92 -14.35 -8.80
C LEU A 72 5.04 -12.86 -9.18
N LEU A 73 4.26 -11.99 -8.55
CA LEU A 73 4.31 -10.54 -8.82
C LEU A 73 5.67 -9.91 -8.47
N MET A 74 6.32 -10.35 -7.39
CA MET A 74 7.67 -9.88 -7.06
C MET A 74 8.73 -10.44 -8.01
N GLU A 75 8.43 -11.52 -8.71
CA GLU A 75 9.30 -12.13 -9.72
C GLU A 75 9.00 -11.62 -11.14
N TRP A 76 8.07 -10.66 -11.25
CA TRP A 76 7.59 -10.08 -12.50
C TRP A 76 6.94 -11.12 -13.44
N ASP A 77 6.43 -12.19 -12.87
CA ASP A 77 5.61 -13.19 -13.55
C ASP A 77 4.14 -12.98 -13.17
N TYR A 78 3.28 -12.88 -14.17
CA TYR A 78 1.88 -12.51 -13.95
C TYR A 78 0.95 -13.67 -14.27
N ALA A 79 -0.10 -13.78 -13.46
CA ALA A 79 -1.22 -14.67 -13.71
C ALA A 79 -2.53 -13.88 -13.66
N GLN A 80 -3.53 -14.31 -14.43
CA GLN A 80 -4.84 -13.66 -14.49
C GLN A 80 -5.52 -13.48 -13.12
N GLY A 81 -5.32 -14.42 -12.20
CA GLY A 81 -5.86 -14.34 -10.85
C GLY A 81 -5.42 -13.11 -10.05
N HIS A 82 -4.30 -12.47 -10.42
CA HIS A 82 -3.83 -11.26 -9.74
C HIS A 82 -4.73 -10.04 -10.00
N SER A 83 -5.37 -9.97 -11.15
CA SER A 83 -6.18 -8.82 -11.56
C SER A 83 -7.65 -8.92 -11.16
N THR A 84 -8.14 -10.13 -10.88
CA THR A 84 -9.58 -10.43 -10.73
C THR A 84 -10.27 -9.56 -9.68
N THR A 85 -9.66 -9.40 -8.51
CA THR A 85 -10.31 -8.65 -7.42
C THR A 85 -10.39 -7.16 -7.72
N ALA A 86 -9.33 -6.54 -8.24
CA ALA A 86 -9.35 -5.13 -8.62
C ALA A 86 -10.35 -4.87 -9.75
N TYR A 87 -10.35 -5.74 -10.77
CA TYR A 87 -11.29 -5.69 -11.88
C TYR A 87 -12.75 -5.79 -11.42
N GLN A 88 -13.07 -6.83 -10.65
CA GLN A 88 -14.43 -7.09 -10.17
C GLN A 88 -14.98 -5.92 -9.33
N ASN A 89 -14.18 -5.40 -8.42
CA ASN A 89 -14.62 -4.32 -7.55
C ASN A 89 -14.79 -3.01 -8.31
N TRP A 90 -13.99 -2.76 -9.34
CA TRP A 90 -14.21 -1.61 -10.19
C TRP A 90 -15.46 -1.79 -11.05
N PHE A 91 -15.52 -2.79 -11.91
CA PHE A 91 -16.61 -2.90 -12.88
C PHE A 91 -17.95 -3.25 -12.23
N ILE A 92 -18.01 -4.32 -11.42
CA ILE A 92 -19.27 -4.79 -10.82
C ILE A 92 -19.65 -3.95 -9.61
N GLY A 93 -18.66 -3.60 -8.77
CA GLY A 93 -18.93 -2.88 -7.53
C GLY A 93 -19.19 -1.38 -7.73
N ALA A 94 -18.33 -0.69 -8.47
CA ALA A 94 -18.40 0.76 -8.66
C ALA A 94 -18.99 1.17 -10.01
N ALA A 95 -18.34 0.84 -11.12
CA ALA A 95 -18.66 1.40 -12.43
C ALA A 95 -20.11 1.15 -12.87
N CYS A 96 -20.61 -0.09 -12.73
CA CYS A 96 -22.00 -0.40 -13.10
C CYS A 96 -23.07 0.29 -12.24
N ASN A 97 -22.69 0.96 -11.15
CA ASN A 97 -23.58 1.77 -10.34
C ASN A 97 -23.56 3.27 -10.70
N ILE A 98 -22.56 3.71 -11.48
CA ILE A 98 -22.40 5.13 -11.86
C ILE A 98 -23.53 5.63 -12.76
N PRO A 99 -23.98 4.91 -13.83
CA PRO A 99 -25.09 5.36 -14.66
C PRO A 99 -26.38 5.61 -13.86
N TYR A 100 -26.67 4.75 -12.89
CA TYR A 100 -27.84 4.93 -12.01
C TYR A 100 -27.70 6.15 -11.09
N LEU A 101 -26.48 6.51 -10.70
CA LEU A 101 -26.24 7.75 -9.94
C LEU A 101 -26.43 8.98 -10.82
N TYR A 102 -25.98 8.94 -12.09
CA TYR A 102 -26.25 10.02 -13.05
C TYR A 102 -27.74 10.26 -13.23
N ASP A 103 -28.51 9.20 -13.49
CA ASP A 103 -29.97 9.29 -13.67
C ASP A 103 -30.65 9.84 -12.42
N ALA A 104 -30.26 9.39 -11.23
CA ALA A 104 -30.83 9.90 -9.99
C ALA A 104 -30.45 11.37 -9.76
N ALA A 105 -29.19 11.74 -10.01
CA ALA A 105 -28.71 13.11 -9.85
C ALA A 105 -29.39 14.08 -10.82
N ASP A 106 -29.57 13.68 -12.08
CA ASP A 106 -30.27 14.49 -13.09
C ASP A 106 -31.76 14.68 -12.73
N LYS A 107 -32.44 13.64 -12.21
CA LYS A 107 -33.84 13.73 -11.75
C LYS A 107 -34.00 14.64 -10.54
N GLU A 108 -33.03 14.64 -9.62
CA GLU A 108 -33.10 15.43 -8.38
C GLU A 108 -32.49 16.83 -8.52
N GLY A 109 -31.84 17.17 -9.65
CA GLY A 109 -31.04 18.39 -9.79
C GLY A 109 -29.78 18.39 -8.93
N ALA A 110 -29.29 17.19 -8.52
CA ALA A 110 -28.17 16.99 -7.62
C ALA A 110 -26.82 17.02 -8.37
N SER A 111 -26.51 18.14 -9.00
CA SER A 111 -25.36 18.31 -9.91
C SER A 111 -24.00 18.01 -9.25
N HIS A 112 -23.85 18.24 -7.95
CA HIS A 112 -22.60 17.94 -7.22
C HIS A 112 -22.40 16.43 -7.03
N TYR A 113 -23.48 15.62 -6.89
CA TYR A 113 -23.37 14.16 -6.90
C TYR A 113 -22.94 13.64 -8.27
N LYS A 114 -23.50 14.21 -9.35
CA LYS A 114 -23.09 13.89 -10.72
C LYS A 114 -21.61 14.19 -10.92
N ALA A 115 -21.15 15.35 -10.46
CA ALA A 115 -19.74 15.72 -10.55
C ALA A 115 -18.81 14.77 -9.76
N ALA A 116 -19.18 14.38 -8.55
CA ALA A 116 -18.43 13.41 -7.78
C ALA A 116 -18.34 12.05 -8.49
N ALA A 117 -19.45 11.60 -9.10
CA ALA A 117 -19.49 10.37 -9.88
C ALA A 117 -18.59 10.44 -11.12
N LEU A 118 -18.61 11.54 -11.89
CA LEU A 118 -17.73 11.78 -13.04
C LEU A 118 -16.24 11.70 -12.65
N ILE A 119 -15.88 12.27 -11.50
CA ILE A 119 -14.50 12.21 -11.00
C ILE A 119 -14.11 10.78 -10.66
N ILE A 120 -14.97 10.03 -9.95
CA ILE A 120 -14.68 8.63 -9.59
C ILE A 120 -14.60 7.75 -10.84
N GLU A 121 -15.48 7.97 -11.83
CA GLU A 121 -15.45 7.25 -13.10
C GLU A 121 -14.15 7.50 -13.85
N ALA A 122 -13.70 8.76 -13.92
CA ALA A 122 -12.42 9.10 -14.51
C ALA A 122 -11.26 8.44 -13.77
N MET A 123 -11.26 8.48 -12.42
CA MET A 123 -10.22 7.86 -11.60
C MET A 123 -10.14 6.34 -11.81
N GLY A 124 -11.27 5.68 -11.82
CA GLY A 124 -11.31 4.22 -11.98
C GLY A 124 -10.99 3.78 -13.41
N SER A 125 -11.49 4.47 -14.41
CA SER A 125 -11.20 4.17 -15.81
C SER A 125 -9.72 4.39 -16.14
N VAL A 126 -9.13 5.49 -15.66
CA VAL A 126 -7.68 5.73 -15.77
C VAL A 126 -6.87 4.63 -15.08
N MET A 127 -7.26 4.24 -13.86
CA MET A 127 -6.60 3.13 -13.15
C MET A 127 -6.68 1.84 -13.95
N MET A 128 -7.81 1.52 -14.55
CA MET A 128 -7.95 0.30 -15.36
C MET A 128 -7.10 0.36 -16.63
N VAL A 129 -7.08 1.49 -17.33
CA VAL A 129 -6.19 1.68 -18.50
C VAL A 129 -4.73 1.56 -18.10
N ASP A 130 -4.34 2.14 -16.97
CA ASP A 130 -2.98 2.05 -16.46
C ASP A 130 -2.58 0.60 -16.14
N LEU A 131 -3.49 -0.18 -15.61
CA LEU A 131 -3.23 -1.56 -15.25
C LEU A 131 -3.29 -2.52 -16.47
N PHE A 132 -4.23 -2.32 -17.39
CA PHE A 132 -4.55 -3.30 -18.43
C PHE A 132 -4.31 -2.82 -19.87
N GLY A 133 -4.27 -1.51 -20.08
CA GLY A 133 -4.25 -0.92 -21.42
C GLY A 133 -5.66 -0.74 -21.99
N GLU A 134 -5.95 -1.41 -23.10
CA GLU A 134 -7.27 -1.40 -23.71
C GLU A 134 -8.30 -2.07 -22.78
N MET A 135 -9.50 -1.47 -22.67
CA MET A 135 -10.56 -1.92 -21.76
C MET A 135 -11.94 -1.69 -22.36
N PRO A 136 -12.95 -2.48 -21.96
CA PRO A 136 -14.33 -2.07 -22.17
C PRO A 136 -14.62 -0.75 -21.44
N HIS A 137 -15.15 0.24 -22.16
CA HIS A 137 -15.49 1.54 -21.58
C HIS A 137 -16.80 2.08 -22.12
N ALA A 138 -16.91 2.42 -23.40
CA ALA A 138 -18.09 3.06 -23.96
C ALA A 138 -19.36 2.20 -23.89
N GLU A 139 -19.21 0.89 -24.03
CA GLU A 139 -20.31 -0.09 -23.93
C GLU A 139 -20.36 -0.79 -22.58
N ALA A 140 -19.37 -0.50 -21.70
CA ALA A 140 -19.33 -1.12 -20.39
C ALA A 140 -20.45 -0.57 -19.49
N CYS A 141 -21.11 -1.47 -18.76
CA CYS A 141 -22.14 -1.07 -17.79
C CYS A 141 -23.36 -0.32 -18.35
N ASP A 142 -23.62 -0.42 -19.66
CA ASP A 142 -24.80 0.18 -20.32
C ASP A 142 -26.11 -0.56 -20.02
N GLY A 143 -26.05 -1.69 -19.35
CA GLY A 143 -27.19 -2.56 -19.02
C GLY A 143 -27.76 -3.37 -20.19
N ALA A 144 -27.19 -3.25 -21.39
CA ALA A 144 -27.67 -3.88 -22.62
C ALA A 144 -26.61 -4.81 -23.24
N THR A 145 -25.35 -4.42 -23.22
CA THR A 145 -24.25 -5.12 -23.89
C THR A 145 -23.62 -6.15 -22.99
N LEU A 146 -23.79 -7.44 -23.30
CA LEU A 146 -23.26 -8.55 -22.50
C LEU A 146 -21.76 -8.80 -22.73
N ALA A 147 -21.26 -8.47 -23.92
CA ALA A 147 -19.86 -8.62 -24.30
C ALA A 147 -19.40 -7.33 -24.99
N PRO A 148 -19.01 -6.32 -24.21
CA PRO A 148 -18.63 -5.01 -24.73
C PRO A 148 -17.32 -5.08 -25.52
N THR A 149 -17.21 -4.26 -26.55
CA THR A 149 -15.97 -4.03 -27.29
C THR A 149 -14.96 -3.29 -26.43
N TYR A 150 -13.68 -3.38 -26.81
CA TYR A 150 -12.61 -2.70 -26.09
C TYR A 150 -12.29 -1.35 -26.76
N ASP A 151 -12.24 -0.32 -25.96
CA ASP A 151 -11.75 0.99 -26.38
C ASP A 151 -10.24 1.09 -26.19
N ASP A 152 -9.57 1.85 -27.05
CA ASP A 152 -8.15 2.13 -26.92
C ASP A 152 -7.89 3.06 -25.70
N GLY A 153 -6.77 2.84 -25.02
CA GLY A 153 -6.47 3.55 -23.77
C GLY A 153 -6.37 5.07 -23.92
N ASP A 154 -5.93 5.61 -25.06
CA ASP A 154 -5.89 7.03 -25.35
C ASP A 154 -7.30 7.63 -25.54
N VAL A 155 -8.23 6.88 -26.15
CA VAL A 155 -9.65 7.27 -26.26
C VAL A 155 -10.29 7.35 -24.88
N ILE A 156 -10.06 6.37 -24.04
CA ILE A 156 -10.57 6.36 -22.65
C ILE A 156 -10.01 7.54 -21.86
N TYR A 157 -8.72 7.81 -21.97
CA TYR A 157 -8.09 8.98 -21.32
C TYR A 157 -8.70 10.30 -21.80
N ALA A 158 -8.93 10.44 -23.10
CA ALA A 158 -9.60 11.63 -23.66
C ALA A 158 -11.01 11.83 -23.09
N THR A 159 -11.77 10.75 -22.95
CA THR A 159 -13.10 10.76 -22.31
C THR A 159 -13.01 11.14 -20.82
N CYS A 160 -12.03 10.58 -20.10
CA CYS A 160 -11.80 10.94 -18.70
C CYS A 160 -11.45 12.43 -18.51
N PHE A 161 -10.69 13.04 -19.42
CA PHE A 161 -10.47 14.50 -19.38
C PHE A 161 -11.77 15.28 -19.53
N GLN A 162 -12.67 14.84 -20.41
CA GLN A 162 -14.00 15.47 -20.58
C GLN A 162 -14.86 15.33 -19.30
N TYR A 163 -14.86 14.16 -18.68
CA TYR A 163 -15.56 13.95 -17.40
C TYR A 163 -15.04 14.87 -16.30
N LEU A 164 -13.73 15.03 -16.20
CA LEU A 164 -13.11 15.93 -15.21
C LEU A 164 -13.44 17.41 -15.50
N ASP A 165 -13.49 17.82 -16.77
CA ASP A 165 -13.86 19.20 -17.15
C ASP A 165 -15.35 19.47 -16.89
N GLU A 166 -16.24 18.53 -17.19
CA GLU A 166 -17.64 18.62 -16.82
C GLU A 166 -17.83 18.71 -15.30
N ALA A 167 -17.15 17.86 -14.55
CA ALA A 167 -17.20 17.87 -13.09
C ALA A 167 -16.75 19.23 -12.51
N ILE A 168 -15.64 19.80 -13.01
CA ILE A 168 -15.16 21.12 -12.61
C ILE A 168 -16.22 22.20 -12.89
N SER A 169 -16.89 22.13 -14.03
CA SER A 169 -17.96 23.05 -14.38
C SER A 169 -19.15 22.93 -13.41
N LEU A 170 -19.62 21.72 -13.17
CA LEU A 170 -20.75 21.44 -12.25
C LEU A 170 -20.44 21.91 -10.81
N LEU A 171 -19.23 21.63 -10.31
CA LEU A 171 -18.81 22.04 -8.96
C LEU A 171 -18.51 23.54 -8.83
N SER A 172 -18.39 24.26 -9.94
CA SER A 172 -18.21 25.70 -9.95
C SER A 172 -19.54 26.48 -9.95
N ALA A 173 -20.65 25.79 -10.20
CA ALA A 173 -21.99 26.32 -10.15
C ALA A 173 -22.69 25.86 -8.85
N PRO A 174 -23.63 26.65 -8.32
CA PRO A 174 -24.46 26.18 -7.19
C PRO A 174 -25.37 25.03 -7.64
N GLN A 175 -25.50 24.03 -6.79
CA GLN A 175 -26.51 22.97 -6.96
C GLN A 175 -27.93 23.53 -6.74
N ASP A 176 -28.96 22.89 -7.31
CA ASP A 176 -30.35 23.22 -7.01
C ASP A 176 -30.60 23.19 -5.48
N ALA A 177 -31.24 24.22 -4.97
CA ALA A 177 -31.49 24.37 -3.53
C ALA A 177 -32.42 23.28 -2.94
N THR A 178 -33.19 22.59 -3.78
CA THR A 178 -34.08 21.50 -3.39
C THR A 178 -33.43 20.13 -3.50
N ALA A 179 -32.28 20.03 -4.17
CA ALA A 179 -31.56 18.78 -4.34
C ALA A 179 -30.91 18.31 -3.02
N THR A 180 -30.74 17.01 -2.90
CA THR A 180 -30.06 16.40 -1.76
C THR A 180 -28.63 16.97 -1.61
N PRO A 181 -28.27 17.54 -0.44
CA PRO A 181 -26.93 18.07 -0.22
C PRO A 181 -25.85 16.97 -0.34
N LEU A 182 -24.74 17.26 -1.03
CA LEU A 182 -23.65 16.31 -1.22
C LEU A 182 -23.12 15.75 0.11
N ALA A 183 -23.10 16.56 1.16
CA ALA A 183 -22.66 16.17 2.50
C ALA A 183 -23.42 14.99 3.11
N LYS A 184 -24.63 14.66 2.59
CA LYS A 184 -25.42 13.56 3.12
C LYS A 184 -24.89 12.18 2.73
N GLY A 185 -24.25 12.08 1.55
CA GLY A 185 -23.75 10.80 1.02
C GLY A 185 -22.23 10.76 0.76
N ASP A 186 -21.51 11.88 0.85
CA ASP A 186 -20.09 11.92 0.58
C ASP A 186 -19.25 11.48 1.79
N CYS A 187 -18.67 10.28 1.70
CA CYS A 187 -17.84 9.70 2.73
C CYS A 187 -16.36 10.14 2.70
N TRP A 188 -15.92 10.80 1.61
CA TRP A 188 -14.52 11.20 1.48
C TRP A 188 -14.27 12.60 2.01
N PHE A 189 -15.06 13.56 1.56
CA PHE A 189 -14.81 14.98 1.83
C PHE A 189 -15.97 15.68 2.54
N GLY A 190 -17.00 14.93 2.99
CA GLY A 190 -18.13 15.48 3.73
C GLY A 190 -18.95 16.50 2.95
N GLY A 191 -18.97 16.40 1.63
CA GLY A 191 -19.71 17.28 0.73
C GLY A 191 -18.98 18.56 0.35
N ASP A 192 -17.69 18.68 0.62
CA ASP A 192 -16.90 19.85 0.22
C ASP A 192 -16.67 19.86 -1.30
N ALA A 193 -17.48 20.64 -2.01
CA ALA A 193 -17.39 20.80 -3.47
C ALA A 193 -16.02 21.35 -3.93
N ASN A 194 -15.32 22.15 -3.10
CA ASN A 194 -13.99 22.65 -3.44
C ASN A 194 -12.95 21.54 -3.40
N LYS A 195 -13.04 20.61 -2.45
CA LYS A 195 -12.15 19.43 -2.41
C LYS A 195 -12.39 18.52 -3.61
N TRP A 196 -13.62 18.30 -4.01
CA TRP A 196 -13.93 17.55 -5.24
C TRP A 196 -13.40 18.23 -6.50
N LYS A 197 -13.57 19.55 -6.61
CA LYS A 197 -13.01 20.33 -7.71
C LYS A 197 -11.48 20.30 -7.72
N MET A 198 -10.86 20.42 -6.56
CA MET A 198 -9.41 20.26 -6.36
C MET A 198 -8.95 18.89 -6.87
N LEU A 199 -9.65 17.81 -6.50
CA LEU A 199 -9.35 16.45 -6.95
C LEU A 199 -9.41 16.34 -8.49
N ALA A 200 -10.43 16.91 -9.12
CA ALA A 200 -10.55 16.88 -10.57
C ALA A 200 -9.34 17.53 -11.28
N HIS A 201 -8.90 18.68 -10.82
CA HIS A 201 -7.69 19.33 -11.35
C HIS A 201 -6.44 18.49 -11.12
N LEU A 202 -6.29 17.91 -9.95
CA LEU A 202 -5.12 17.09 -9.58
C LEU A 202 -5.08 15.77 -10.34
N MET A 203 -6.23 15.16 -10.60
CA MET A 203 -6.32 13.98 -11.48
C MET A 203 -5.89 14.31 -12.90
N LYS A 204 -6.32 15.45 -13.46
CA LYS A 204 -5.81 15.92 -14.75
C LYS A 204 -4.30 16.10 -14.74
N ALA A 205 -3.74 16.68 -13.66
CA ALA A 205 -2.29 16.83 -13.52
C ALA A 205 -1.54 15.49 -13.52
N ARG A 206 -2.06 14.49 -12.77
CA ARG A 206 -1.52 13.14 -12.74
C ARG A 206 -1.55 12.49 -14.13
N MET A 207 -2.69 12.57 -14.82
CA MET A 207 -2.87 12.02 -16.17
C MET A 207 -1.90 12.66 -17.17
N TYR A 208 -1.81 14.00 -17.19
CA TYR A 208 -0.86 14.72 -18.06
C TYR A 208 0.59 14.34 -17.76
N MET A 209 0.97 14.22 -16.46
CA MET A 209 2.33 13.83 -16.10
C MET A 209 2.65 12.38 -16.48
N THR A 210 1.68 11.48 -16.37
CA THR A 210 1.81 10.10 -16.85
C THR A 210 2.07 10.07 -18.37
N MET A 211 1.36 10.89 -19.14
CA MET A 211 1.49 11.00 -20.59
C MET A 211 2.68 11.88 -21.06
N SER A 212 3.52 12.38 -20.17
CA SER A 212 4.56 13.37 -20.52
C SER A 212 5.57 12.90 -21.58
N LYS A 213 5.67 11.60 -21.85
CA LYS A 213 6.51 11.06 -22.92
C LYS A 213 5.85 11.07 -24.30
N VAL A 214 4.53 11.01 -24.37
CA VAL A 214 3.79 11.00 -25.65
C VAL A 214 3.42 12.39 -26.14
N GLY A 215 3.57 13.42 -25.29
CA GLY A 215 3.34 14.81 -25.68
C GLY A 215 4.08 15.79 -24.77
N ALA A 216 4.99 16.57 -25.33
CA ALA A 216 5.80 17.53 -24.55
C ALA A 216 4.95 18.65 -23.90
N ASN A 217 3.82 19.03 -24.52
CA ASN A 217 2.88 20.01 -23.97
C ASN A 217 2.20 19.53 -22.66
N TYR A 218 2.11 18.24 -22.43
CA TYR A 218 1.48 17.68 -21.22
C TYR A 218 2.22 18.06 -19.93
N ILE A 219 3.52 18.36 -20.03
CA ILE A 219 4.30 18.83 -18.87
C ILE A 219 3.79 20.20 -18.40
N ASP A 220 3.49 21.11 -19.33
CA ASP A 220 2.92 22.43 -19.02
C ASP A 220 1.50 22.33 -18.48
N GLU A 221 0.69 21.47 -19.08
CA GLU A 221 -0.67 21.19 -18.62
C GLU A 221 -0.69 20.60 -17.20
N ALA A 222 0.23 19.71 -16.88
CA ALA A 222 0.35 19.15 -15.53
C ALA A 222 0.62 20.27 -14.50
N ILE A 223 1.58 21.17 -14.78
CA ILE A 223 1.86 22.31 -13.90
C ILE A 223 0.64 23.22 -13.77
N ALA A 224 -0.03 23.53 -14.89
CA ALA A 224 -1.21 24.39 -14.91
C ALA A 224 -2.34 23.79 -14.06
N CYS A 225 -2.58 22.49 -14.17
CA CYS A 225 -3.61 21.79 -13.39
C CYS A 225 -3.29 21.76 -11.88
N VAL A 226 -2.03 21.52 -11.50
CA VAL A 226 -1.64 21.62 -10.07
C VAL A 226 -1.89 23.04 -9.56
N ASN A 227 -1.54 24.06 -10.31
CA ASN A 227 -1.76 25.45 -9.89
C ASN A 227 -3.28 25.78 -9.82
N ALA A 228 -4.07 25.31 -10.78
CA ALA A 228 -5.52 25.51 -10.81
C ALA A 228 -6.27 24.79 -9.66
N SER A 229 -5.71 23.70 -9.14
CA SER A 229 -6.29 22.96 -8.01
C SER A 229 -6.40 23.81 -6.74
N GLY A 230 -5.50 24.77 -6.59
CA GLY A 230 -5.42 25.62 -5.40
C GLY A 230 -4.83 24.92 -4.16
N MET A 231 -4.36 23.67 -4.27
CA MET A 231 -3.71 22.94 -3.19
C MET A 231 -2.41 23.62 -2.75
N LYS A 232 -2.23 23.86 -1.45
CA LYS A 232 -1.13 24.69 -0.90
C LYS A 232 -0.32 24.01 0.19
N SER A 233 -0.89 23.05 0.87
CA SER A 233 -0.25 22.39 2.01
C SER A 233 -0.87 21.02 2.29
N HIS A 234 -0.26 20.26 3.20
CA HIS A 234 -0.81 18.99 3.68
C HIS A 234 -2.20 19.12 4.32
N SER A 235 -2.64 20.32 4.74
CA SER A 235 -4.02 20.51 5.21
C SER A 235 -5.06 20.39 4.11
N ASP A 236 -4.64 20.46 2.86
CA ASP A 236 -5.48 20.29 1.68
C ASP A 236 -5.49 18.84 1.16
N ASP A 237 -4.77 17.92 1.84
CA ASP A 237 -4.69 16.53 1.42
C ASP A 237 -6.08 15.89 1.26
N LEU A 238 -6.26 15.18 0.17
CA LEU A 238 -7.48 14.50 -0.21
C LEU A 238 -7.35 13.03 0.17
N ILE A 239 -7.99 12.67 1.28
CA ILE A 239 -7.87 11.35 1.89
C ILE A 239 -9.22 10.71 2.15
N ALA A 240 -9.29 9.40 2.01
CA ALA A 240 -10.37 8.58 2.52
C ALA A 240 -9.99 8.07 3.91
N THR A 241 -10.75 8.44 4.92
CA THR A 241 -10.49 8.02 6.30
C THR A 241 -11.13 6.68 6.60
N PHE A 242 -10.43 5.86 7.38
CA PHE A 242 -10.93 4.60 7.89
C PHE A 242 -11.04 4.63 9.41
N ALA A 243 -12.00 3.90 9.96
CA ALA A 243 -12.21 3.83 11.39
C ALA A 243 -11.88 2.44 11.93
N ASN A 244 -11.35 2.38 13.15
CA ASN A 244 -11.09 1.12 13.85
C ASN A 244 -12.31 0.54 14.56
N VAL A 245 -13.45 1.17 14.46
CA VAL A 245 -14.69 0.76 15.10
C VAL A 245 -15.80 0.71 14.09
N GLU A 246 -16.63 -0.31 14.18
CA GLU A 246 -17.86 -0.35 13.42
C GLU A 246 -18.75 0.81 13.86
N SER A 247 -19.05 1.70 12.92
CA SER A 247 -19.90 2.87 13.15
C SER A 247 -20.92 2.95 12.04
N ALA A 248 -22.19 3.10 12.43
CA ALA A 248 -23.28 3.28 11.49
C ALA A 248 -23.14 4.52 10.57
N ASN A 249 -22.24 5.44 10.92
CA ASN A 249 -22.04 6.68 10.20
C ASN A 249 -20.74 6.72 9.36
N THR A 250 -19.99 5.62 9.30
CA THR A 250 -18.76 5.54 8.50
C THR A 250 -18.93 4.50 7.41
N CYS A 251 -18.60 4.86 6.17
CA CYS A 251 -18.60 3.93 5.04
C CYS A 251 -17.47 2.90 5.13
N PHE A 252 -16.45 3.17 5.92
CA PHE A 252 -15.25 2.38 6.01
C PHE A 252 -15.00 2.00 7.46
N THR A 253 -15.17 0.73 7.77
CA THR A 253 -14.94 0.18 9.10
C THR A 253 -13.89 -0.93 9.07
N VAL A 254 -13.35 -1.27 10.23
CA VAL A 254 -12.35 -2.36 10.36
C VAL A 254 -12.90 -3.72 9.90
N GLY A 255 -14.21 -3.92 10.00
CA GLY A 255 -14.85 -5.15 9.54
C GLY A 255 -14.87 -5.28 8.03
N ASP A 256 -14.76 -4.16 7.34
CA ASP A 256 -14.76 -4.12 5.88
C ASP A 256 -13.36 -4.44 5.37
N ALA A 257 -13.24 -5.45 4.54
CA ALA A 257 -11.98 -5.94 3.97
C ALA A 257 -11.29 -4.96 3.01
N TYR A 258 -11.45 -3.64 3.18
CA TYR A 258 -11.27 -2.66 2.11
C TYR A 258 -10.41 -1.47 2.47
N GLY A 259 -10.09 -1.32 3.74
CA GLY A 259 -9.09 -0.35 4.17
C GLY A 259 -7.68 -0.82 3.83
N PRO A 260 -6.70 0.09 3.74
CA PRO A 260 -5.31 -0.26 3.51
C PRO A 260 -4.82 -1.37 4.45
N CYS A 261 -5.17 -1.29 5.71
CA CYS A 261 -4.85 -2.30 6.72
C CYS A 261 -5.28 -3.71 6.32
N THR A 262 -6.54 -3.88 5.92
CA THR A 262 -7.08 -5.21 5.67
C THR A 262 -6.51 -5.83 4.40
N ILE A 263 -6.32 -5.02 3.37
CA ILE A 263 -5.74 -5.46 2.11
C ILE A 263 -4.27 -5.86 2.31
N TRP A 264 -3.55 -5.17 3.18
CA TRP A 264 -2.12 -5.43 3.41
C TRP A 264 -1.86 -6.38 4.56
N ASP A 265 -2.74 -6.44 5.55
CA ASP A 265 -2.57 -7.31 6.72
C ASP A 265 -2.96 -8.76 6.44
N SER A 266 -4.12 -9.01 5.82
CA SER A 266 -4.68 -10.37 5.71
C SER A 266 -3.81 -11.36 4.94
N ALA A 267 -3.05 -10.90 3.98
CA ALA A 267 -2.13 -11.73 3.19
C ALA A 267 -0.66 -11.42 3.48
N ALA A 268 -0.41 -10.36 4.22
CA ALA A 268 0.86 -9.70 4.16
C ALA A 268 1.76 -10.00 5.35
N TRP A 269 1.43 -9.43 6.46
CA TRP A 269 2.39 -9.37 7.55
C TRP A 269 2.48 -10.69 8.32
N GLY A 270 1.43 -11.49 8.31
CA GLY A 270 1.36 -12.72 9.09
C GLY A 270 2.04 -13.93 8.46
N THR A 271 1.94 -14.10 7.15
CA THR A 271 2.26 -15.39 6.50
C THR A 271 3.32 -15.33 5.42
N GLY A 272 3.60 -14.20 4.82
CA GLY A 272 4.51 -14.22 3.69
C GLY A 272 5.12 -12.90 3.29
N GLN A 273 4.45 -11.79 3.49
CA GLN A 273 4.94 -10.50 3.02
C GLN A 273 5.97 -9.90 3.98
N ARG A 274 7.00 -9.29 3.40
CA ARG A 274 8.10 -8.62 4.09
C ARG A 274 8.42 -7.31 3.40
N MET A 275 9.16 -6.43 4.07
CA MET A 275 9.77 -5.30 3.38
C MET A 275 10.82 -5.77 2.40
N ASN A 276 10.85 -5.15 1.23
CA ASN A 276 11.94 -5.40 0.28
C ASN A 276 13.20 -4.65 0.73
N ARG A 277 14.35 -5.26 0.58
CA ARG A 277 15.66 -4.68 0.97
C ARG A 277 15.93 -3.35 0.25
N TRP A 278 15.56 -3.23 -1.01
CA TRP A 278 15.71 -1.99 -1.75
C TRP A 278 14.93 -0.83 -1.09
N TYR A 279 13.65 -1.07 -0.74
CA TYR A 279 12.83 -0.07 -0.05
C TYR A 279 13.40 0.28 1.34
N VAL A 280 13.87 -0.72 2.08
CA VAL A 280 14.55 -0.47 3.37
C VAL A 280 15.78 0.42 3.17
N ASN A 281 16.58 0.16 2.14
CA ASN A 281 17.77 0.98 1.83
C ASN A 281 17.40 2.42 1.46
N LEU A 282 16.27 2.65 0.78
CA LEU A 282 15.79 4.02 0.53
C LEU A 282 15.58 4.82 1.82
N LEU A 283 15.15 4.15 2.88
CA LEU A 283 14.86 4.78 4.18
C LEU A 283 16.04 4.77 5.15
N THR A 284 17.03 3.93 4.94
CA THR A 284 18.16 3.80 5.89
C THR A 284 19.48 4.27 5.33
N ASN A 285 19.61 4.36 4.02
CA ASN A 285 20.86 4.67 3.33
C ASN A 285 20.61 5.24 1.91
N PHE A 286 19.70 6.17 1.75
CA PHE A 286 19.31 6.74 0.45
C PHE A 286 20.52 7.04 -0.44
N LYS A 287 20.64 6.35 -1.57
CA LYS A 287 21.74 6.47 -2.54
C LYS A 287 23.15 6.40 -1.90
N GLY A 288 23.33 5.54 -0.93
CA GLY A 288 24.63 5.39 -0.23
C GLY A 288 24.97 6.54 0.72
N SER A 289 24.01 7.39 1.09
CA SER A 289 24.24 8.54 1.97
C SER A 289 24.68 8.15 3.40
N GLY A 290 24.33 6.96 3.87
CA GLY A 290 24.50 6.57 5.27
C GLY A 290 23.64 7.38 6.25
N VAL A 291 22.62 8.08 5.76
CA VAL A 291 21.70 8.88 6.59
C VAL A 291 20.38 8.14 6.72
N LYS A 292 19.96 7.90 7.96
CA LYS A 292 18.66 7.30 8.24
C LYS A 292 17.55 8.36 8.12
N ASP A 293 16.53 8.03 7.37
CA ASP A 293 15.31 8.83 7.24
C ASP A 293 14.47 8.72 8.52
N PRO A 294 13.98 9.82 9.12
CA PRO A 294 13.10 9.77 10.27
C PRO A 294 11.81 8.96 10.03
N ARG A 295 11.35 8.85 8.79
CA ARG A 295 10.18 8.03 8.42
C ARG A 295 10.43 6.53 8.59
N ALA A 296 11.70 6.10 8.62
CA ALA A 296 12.05 4.68 8.69
C ALA A 296 11.39 3.96 9.87
N GLU A 297 11.34 4.58 11.04
CA GLU A 297 10.74 3.99 12.25
C GLU A 297 9.20 3.90 12.18
N LYS A 298 8.58 4.65 11.28
CA LYS A 298 7.12 4.68 11.08
C LYS A 298 6.67 3.80 9.92
N LEU A 299 7.54 3.61 8.93
CA LEU A 299 7.28 2.87 7.69
C LEU A 299 7.87 1.45 7.72
N LEU A 300 8.91 1.21 8.52
CA LEU A 300 9.55 -0.09 8.66
C LEU A 300 9.25 -0.67 10.04
N PRO A 301 8.89 -1.94 10.15
CA PRO A 301 8.81 -2.61 11.43
C PRO A 301 10.16 -2.54 12.15
N SER A 302 10.09 -2.25 13.43
CA SER A 302 11.27 -1.99 14.24
C SER A 302 11.16 -2.68 15.58
N ALA A 303 12.28 -3.12 16.10
CA ALA A 303 12.41 -3.59 17.47
C ALA A 303 13.32 -2.65 18.26
N MET A 304 13.20 -2.68 19.57
CA MET A 304 14.14 -1.99 20.46
C MET A 304 15.16 -3.00 20.98
N TYR A 305 16.39 -2.56 21.10
CA TYR A 305 17.44 -3.34 21.74
C TYR A 305 18.30 -2.42 22.60
N HIS A 306 19.20 -2.98 23.42
CA HIS A 306 19.96 -2.24 24.42
C HIS A 306 19.07 -1.35 25.33
N VAL A 307 17.91 -1.89 25.70
CA VAL A 307 16.95 -1.17 26.54
C VAL A 307 17.45 -1.11 27.98
N ASP A 308 17.52 0.08 28.52
CA ASP A 308 17.81 0.31 29.91
C ASP A 308 16.57 0.83 30.64
N LEU A 309 16.36 0.31 31.83
CA LEU A 309 15.29 0.75 32.72
C LEU A 309 15.88 1.60 33.85
N ASN A 310 15.06 2.45 34.44
CA ASN A 310 15.41 3.15 35.66
C ASN A 310 15.63 2.15 36.83
N GLU A 311 16.15 2.64 37.98
CA GLU A 311 16.39 1.80 39.15
C GLU A 311 15.14 1.09 39.67
N ALA A 312 13.97 1.72 39.52
CA ALA A 312 12.69 1.11 39.89
C ALA A 312 12.20 0.05 38.92
N GLY A 313 12.85 -0.11 37.75
CA GLY A 313 12.48 -1.08 36.71
C GLY A 313 11.13 -0.81 36.04
N ASN A 314 10.63 0.43 36.07
CA ASN A 314 9.29 0.78 35.58
C ASN A 314 9.27 1.85 34.48
N GLN A 315 10.43 2.36 34.07
CA GLN A 315 10.55 3.34 33.01
C GLN A 315 11.76 3.04 32.11
N ILE A 316 11.56 3.14 30.78
CA ILE A 316 12.64 3.06 29.80
C ILE A 316 13.42 4.38 29.85
N VAL A 317 14.72 4.28 30.09
CA VAL A 317 15.62 5.44 30.16
C VAL A 317 16.52 5.57 28.95
N SER A 318 16.84 4.47 28.28
CA SER A 318 17.56 4.47 27.01
C SER A 318 17.23 3.24 26.17
N TYR A 319 17.37 3.35 24.86
CA TYR A 319 17.19 2.24 23.91
C TYR A 319 17.84 2.58 22.58
N GLU A 320 18.02 1.55 21.75
CA GLU A 320 18.42 1.68 20.37
C GLU A 320 17.38 1.01 19.46
N TRP A 321 17.14 1.59 18.29
CA TRP A 321 16.24 1.03 17.28
C TRP A 321 16.94 0.02 16.38
N LEU A 322 16.29 -1.09 16.15
CA LEU A 322 16.65 -2.09 15.17
C LEU A 322 15.58 -2.16 14.11
N LEU A 323 15.86 -1.58 12.95
CA LEU A 323 14.96 -1.59 11.81
C LEU A 323 15.01 -2.93 11.08
N ASP A 324 13.93 -3.26 10.37
CA ASP A 324 13.90 -4.38 9.43
C ASP A 324 15.01 -4.19 8.37
N GLU A 325 15.72 -5.25 8.04
CA GLU A 325 16.76 -5.24 6.99
C GLU A 325 16.16 -5.51 5.60
N GLY A 326 14.90 -5.93 5.55
CA GLY A 326 14.25 -6.35 4.32
C GLY A 326 14.81 -7.65 3.73
N ILE A 327 14.10 -8.18 2.75
CA ILE A 327 14.50 -9.35 1.97
C ILE A 327 14.54 -9.01 0.49
N ASP A 328 15.31 -9.78 -0.29
CA ASP A 328 15.38 -9.61 -1.73
C ASP A 328 14.17 -10.22 -2.43
N CYS A 329 13.86 -9.77 -3.65
CA CYS A 329 12.69 -10.20 -4.42
C CYS A 329 12.63 -11.69 -4.73
N TYR A 330 13.72 -12.40 -4.53
CA TYR A 330 13.70 -13.84 -4.62
C TYR A 330 14.52 -14.39 -3.47
N ALA A 331 13.83 -14.89 -2.56
CA ALA A 331 14.38 -15.65 -1.47
C ALA A 331 14.50 -17.12 -1.91
N ALA A 332 15.34 -17.37 -2.95
CA ALA A 332 15.33 -18.67 -3.57
C ALA A 332 15.74 -19.79 -2.61
N ASP A 333 16.91 -19.72 -2.01
CA ASP A 333 17.47 -20.87 -1.31
C ASP A 333 17.83 -20.60 0.14
N GLY A 334 17.69 -19.38 0.55
CA GLY A 334 17.93 -18.92 1.91
C GLY A 334 16.83 -18.04 2.42
N GLY A 335 15.73 -17.91 1.66
CA GLY A 335 14.67 -16.97 1.95
C GLY A 335 13.99 -17.18 3.27
N GLN A 336 13.96 -18.41 3.74
CA GLN A 336 13.52 -18.69 5.09
C GLN A 336 14.45 -18.08 6.14
N LYS A 337 15.75 -17.97 5.85
CA LYS A 337 16.70 -17.31 6.74
C LYS A 337 16.50 -15.81 6.77
N ALA A 338 16.26 -15.19 5.61
CA ALA A 338 15.93 -13.77 5.51
C ALA A 338 14.49 -13.46 5.99
N ALA A 339 13.58 -14.42 5.90
CA ALA A 339 12.21 -14.30 6.38
C ALA A 339 12.07 -14.22 7.91
N ARG A 340 13.14 -14.46 8.63
CA ARG A 340 13.16 -14.38 10.10
C ARG A 340 13.50 -12.98 10.63
N HIS A 341 13.45 -11.98 9.78
CA HIS A 341 13.54 -10.59 10.22
C HIS A 341 12.29 -10.14 10.99
N VAL A 342 12.30 -8.92 11.46
CA VAL A 342 11.33 -8.32 12.40
C VAL A 342 9.88 -8.68 12.15
N LEU A 343 9.48 -8.91 10.93
CA LEU A 343 8.14 -9.36 10.54
C LEU A 343 8.00 -10.89 10.49
N GLY A 344 9.04 -11.62 10.80
CA GLY A 344 9.03 -13.08 10.72
C GLY A 344 8.22 -13.72 11.82
N ASN A 345 7.77 -14.94 11.56
CA ASN A 345 7.11 -15.83 12.51
C ASN A 345 8.02 -16.10 13.71
N CYS A 346 8.10 -15.16 14.63
CA CYS A 346 8.72 -15.41 15.92
C CYS A 346 7.72 -16.20 16.76
N ASN A 347 7.76 -17.51 16.69
CA ASN A 347 7.01 -18.40 17.60
C ASN A 347 7.70 -18.54 18.96
N ALA A 348 8.65 -17.69 19.25
CA ALA A 348 9.41 -17.80 20.49
C ALA A 348 8.62 -17.27 21.67
N THR A 349 8.61 -18.03 22.73
CA THR A 349 8.06 -17.61 24.01
C THR A 349 9.14 -16.91 24.80
N LEU A 350 8.94 -15.66 25.16
CA LEU A 350 9.82 -14.93 26.04
C LEU A 350 9.46 -15.21 27.49
N ALA A 351 10.46 -15.55 28.26
CA ALA A 351 10.32 -15.65 29.70
C ALA A 351 11.07 -14.48 30.35
N PRO A 352 10.44 -13.77 31.31
CA PRO A 352 11.15 -12.75 32.07
C PRO A 352 12.39 -13.34 32.72
N ALA A 353 13.57 -12.81 32.39
CA ALA A 353 14.82 -13.32 32.91
C ALA A 353 14.86 -13.32 34.46
N VAL A 354 14.15 -12.38 35.07
CA VAL A 354 14.06 -12.21 36.52
C VAL A 354 13.31 -13.38 37.22
N ALA A 355 12.37 -13.99 36.52
CA ALA A 355 11.51 -15.05 37.10
C ALA A 355 12.12 -16.46 36.99
N GLN A 356 13.30 -16.61 36.35
CA GLN A 356 13.87 -17.92 36.07
C GLN A 356 15.13 -18.21 36.89
N SER A 357 15.35 -19.51 37.17
CA SER A 357 16.62 -19.95 37.76
C SER A 357 17.81 -19.65 36.86
N ALA A 358 19.00 -19.54 37.45
CA ALA A 358 20.23 -19.30 36.65
C ALA A 358 20.40 -20.36 35.54
N ALA A 359 20.09 -21.62 35.81
CA ALA A 359 20.16 -22.71 34.83
C ALA A 359 19.18 -22.50 33.65
N ALA A 360 18.00 -21.95 33.91
CA ALA A 360 17.02 -21.69 32.86
C ALA A 360 17.41 -20.48 31.97
N ARG A 361 18.30 -19.62 32.45
CA ARG A 361 18.81 -18.48 31.68
C ARG A 361 20.00 -18.82 30.79
N ILE A 362 20.57 -20.04 30.90
CA ILE A 362 21.72 -20.44 30.10
C ILE A 362 21.25 -21.14 28.83
N ARG A 363 21.76 -20.70 27.70
CA ARG A 363 21.63 -21.38 26.41
C ARG A 363 22.97 -21.92 25.97
N THR A 364 22.99 -23.17 25.53
CA THR A 364 24.21 -23.84 25.06
C THR A 364 24.08 -24.11 23.56
N TYR A 365 25.04 -23.63 22.81
CA TYR A 365 25.11 -23.76 21.36
C TYR A 365 26.29 -24.64 20.98
N PRO A 366 26.08 -25.89 20.55
CA PRO A 366 27.16 -26.75 20.07
C PRO A 366 27.89 -26.11 18.88
N ASN A 367 29.19 -26.22 18.85
CA ASN A 367 30.00 -25.68 17.75
C ASN A 367 29.57 -26.25 16.38
N SER A 368 29.12 -27.50 16.33
CA SER A 368 28.55 -28.10 15.13
C SER A 368 27.28 -27.39 14.62
N SER A 369 26.44 -26.89 15.53
CA SER A 369 25.24 -26.11 15.18
C SER A 369 25.63 -24.70 14.75
N ILE A 370 26.59 -24.08 15.39
CA ILE A 370 27.13 -22.77 15.02
C ILE A 370 27.70 -22.82 13.59
N ALA A 371 28.47 -23.85 13.26
CA ALA A 371 29.06 -24.03 11.94
C ALA A 371 28.06 -24.12 10.77
N ASN A 372 26.81 -24.47 11.06
CA ASN A 372 25.74 -24.47 10.04
C ASN A 372 25.27 -23.06 9.65
N SER A 373 25.61 -22.04 10.43
CA SER A 373 25.03 -20.70 10.28
C SER A 373 26.06 -19.57 10.32
N TYR A 374 27.26 -19.85 10.80
CA TYR A 374 28.34 -18.89 10.98
C TYR A 374 29.66 -19.49 10.46
N GLU A 375 30.51 -18.64 9.93
CA GLU A 375 31.86 -19.03 9.44
C GLU A 375 32.78 -19.50 10.55
N SER A 376 32.55 -19.05 11.78
CA SER A 376 33.33 -19.41 12.96
C SER A 376 32.56 -19.17 14.25
N VAL A 377 33.05 -19.75 15.34
CA VAL A 377 32.58 -19.44 16.70
C VAL A 377 32.77 -17.97 17.04
N ASP A 378 33.86 -17.37 16.63
CA ASP A 378 34.13 -15.94 16.85
C ASP A 378 33.12 -15.06 16.11
N ALA A 379 32.75 -15.43 14.88
CA ALA A 379 31.69 -14.72 14.13
C ALA A 379 30.32 -14.81 14.83
N PHE A 380 29.99 -15.97 15.39
CA PHE A 380 28.80 -16.15 16.20
C PHE A 380 28.84 -15.26 17.46
N VAL A 381 29.92 -15.29 18.21
CA VAL A 381 30.10 -14.47 19.43
C VAL A 381 30.05 -12.99 19.10
N ALA A 382 30.69 -12.56 18.01
CA ALA A 382 30.62 -11.18 17.55
C ALA A 382 29.16 -10.77 17.19
N GLY A 383 28.42 -11.67 16.55
CA GLY A 383 27.00 -11.49 16.27
C GLY A 383 26.16 -11.31 17.55
N VAL A 384 26.41 -12.14 18.57
CA VAL A 384 25.73 -11.99 19.88
C VAL A 384 26.06 -10.64 20.50
N LYS A 385 27.35 -10.25 20.54
CA LYS A 385 27.79 -8.98 21.13
C LYS A 385 27.24 -7.73 20.40
N LYS A 386 26.86 -7.88 19.15
CA LYS A 386 26.19 -6.80 18.39
C LYS A 386 24.85 -6.40 19.01
N TYR A 387 24.12 -7.35 19.58
CA TYR A 387 22.76 -7.15 20.08
C TYR A 387 22.62 -7.24 21.59
N TYR A 388 23.59 -7.83 22.27
CA TYR A 388 23.63 -8.03 23.71
C TYR A 388 24.94 -7.52 24.28
N ARG A 389 24.86 -6.67 25.29
CA ARG A 389 26.04 -6.12 25.97
C ARG A 389 26.61 -7.17 26.93
N GLU A 390 27.84 -7.64 26.64
CA GLU A 390 28.52 -8.57 27.52
C GLU A 390 28.76 -7.94 28.90
N GLY A 391 28.48 -8.68 29.96
CA GLY A 391 28.57 -8.23 31.35
C GLY A 391 27.35 -7.44 31.86
N LYS A 392 26.45 -7.00 30.99
CA LYS A 392 25.22 -6.30 31.35
C LYS A 392 23.95 -7.08 30.97
N ASP A 393 23.86 -7.52 29.72
CA ASP A 393 22.72 -8.29 29.22
C ASP A 393 23.00 -9.79 29.22
N VAL A 394 24.24 -10.15 28.88
CA VAL A 394 24.67 -11.56 28.79
C VAL A 394 26.07 -11.77 29.34
N LYS A 395 26.33 -13.01 29.74
CA LYS A 395 27.67 -13.52 29.96
C LYS A 395 27.92 -14.65 28.94
N ILE A 396 28.99 -14.51 28.17
CA ILE A 396 29.36 -15.46 27.12
C ILE A 396 30.52 -16.31 27.59
N THR A 397 30.38 -17.62 27.53
CA THR A 397 31.45 -18.59 27.85
C THR A 397 31.69 -19.46 26.62
N VAL A 398 32.88 -19.37 26.06
CA VAL A 398 33.32 -20.21 24.94
C VAL A 398 34.05 -21.41 25.49
N ASN A 399 33.49 -22.61 25.25
CA ASN A 399 34.09 -23.88 25.61
C ASN A 399 34.63 -24.58 24.34
N PRO A 400 35.46 -25.63 24.47
CA PRO A 400 35.99 -26.35 23.31
C PRO A 400 34.92 -26.87 22.33
N ASP A 401 33.73 -27.30 22.83
CA ASP A 401 32.70 -27.95 22.04
C ASP A 401 31.42 -27.11 21.87
N ASN A 402 31.31 -26.01 22.61
CA ASN A 402 30.08 -25.20 22.60
C ASN A 402 30.34 -23.78 23.09
N VAL A 403 29.36 -22.90 22.79
CA VAL A 403 29.26 -21.57 23.39
C VAL A 403 28.05 -21.56 24.33
N GLN A 404 28.25 -21.08 25.55
CA GLN A 404 27.17 -20.83 26.49
C GLN A 404 26.89 -19.34 26.60
N ILE A 405 25.62 -18.97 26.49
CA ILE A 405 25.12 -17.61 26.71
C ILE A 405 24.22 -17.65 27.94
N GLU A 406 24.64 -17.00 29.00
CA GLU A 406 23.84 -16.76 30.19
C GLU A 406 23.20 -15.38 30.10
N TYR A 407 21.88 -15.31 30.07
CA TYR A 407 21.14 -14.06 30.13
C TYR A 407 21.09 -13.59 31.58
N LEU A 408 21.62 -12.39 31.82
CA LEU A 408 21.75 -11.84 33.17
C LEU A 408 20.38 -11.35 33.69
N PRO A 409 20.20 -11.24 35.01
CA PRO A 409 18.98 -10.68 35.59
C PRO A 409 18.69 -9.28 35.02
N GLY A 410 17.46 -9.05 34.59
CA GLY A 410 17.07 -7.82 33.92
C GLY A 410 17.24 -7.82 32.39
N ALA A 411 18.01 -8.75 31.83
CA ALA A 411 18.05 -8.97 30.41
C ALA A 411 16.75 -9.62 29.92
N MET A 412 16.34 -9.27 28.72
CA MET A 412 15.25 -9.96 28.02
C MET A 412 15.79 -11.23 27.39
N MET A 413 15.09 -12.33 27.55
CA MET A 413 15.57 -13.64 27.12
C MET A 413 14.61 -14.32 26.15
N VAL A 414 15.17 -14.86 25.09
CA VAL A 414 14.45 -15.72 24.16
C VAL A 414 14.49 -17.16 24.62
N VAL A 415 13.37 -17.82 24.62
CA VAL A 415 13.28 -19.28 24.78
C VAL A 415 12.95 -19.89 23.43
N ASP A 416 13.97 -20.37 22.73
CA ASP A 416 13.78 -21.10 21.48
C ASP A 416 14.61 -22.39 21.49
N ASN A 417 14.12 -23.41 20.78
CA ASN A 417 14.74 -24.73 20.71
C ASN A 417 15.61 -24.93 19.47
N GLU A 418 15.64 -23.96 18.58
CA GLU A 418 16.37 -24.06 17.31
C GLU A 418 17.78 -23.46 17.41
N PRO A 419 18.74 -23.90 16.59
CA PRO A 419 20.04 -23.25 16.47
C PRO A 419 19.83 -21.85 15.89
N LEU A 420 20.04 -20.89 16.74
CA LEU A 420 19.60 -19.52 16.54
C LEU A 420 20.48 -18.76 15.56
N TYR A 421 19.83 -18.14 14.62
CA TYR A 421 20.38 -16.91 14.05
C TYR A 421 20.35 -15.84 15.13
N VAL A 422 21.45 -15.15 15.36
CA VAL A 422 21.51 -14.09 16.39
C VAL A 422 20.47 -13.01 16.11
N GLN A 423 20.10 -12.79 14.85
CA GLN A 423 19.05 -11.89 14.46
C GLN A 423 17.67 -12.25 15.07
N ASP A 424 17.38 -13.55 15.20
CA ASP A 424 16.09 -14.01 15.74
C ASP A 424 15.98 -13.74 17.24
N ILE A 425 17.10 -13.77 17.95
CA ILE A 425 17.18 -13.54 19.39
C ILE A 425 16.72 -12.13 19.74
N LYS A 426 17.14 -11.15 19.00
CA LYS A 426 16.91 -9.74 19.30
C LYS A 426 15.44 -9.32 19.22
N TYR A 427 14.68 -9.91 18.30
CA TYR A 427 13.28 -9.52 18.10
C TYR A 427 12.34 -10.07 19.15
N VAL A 428 12.66 -11.22 19.62
CA VAL A 428 11.87 -11.91 20.62
C VAL A 428 12.11 -11.32 22.01
N GLN A 429 13.28 -10.73 22.20
CA GLN A 429 13.70 -10.13 23.46
C GLN A 429 12.72 -9.07 23.98
N LEU A 430 12.09 -8.32 23.09
CA LEU A 430 11.29 -7.15 23.46
C LEU A 430 9.81 -7.48 23.68
N ALA A 431 9.30 -8.54 23.10
CA ALA A 431 7.88 -8.80 23.09
C ALA A 431 7.40 -9.73 24.21
N GLY A 432 8.20 -10.69 24.63
CA GLY A 432 7.71 -11.75 25.49
C GLY A 432 7.85 -11.51 26.99
N ASP A 433 8.46 -10.45 27.42
CA ASP A 433 8.46 -10.10 28.84
C ASP A 433 7.29 -9.18 29.21
N GLY A 434 6.38 -8.92 28.28
CA GLY A 434 5.26 -8.03 28.44
C GLY A 434 5.63 -6.56 28.42
N LEU A 435 6.89 -6.21 28.10
CA LEU A 435 7.37 -4.82 28.11
C LEU A 435 6.63 -3.94 27.09
N PHE A 436 6.32 -4.52 25.91
CA PHE A 436 5.67 -3.82 24.81
C PHE A 436 4.27 -4.35 24.48
N GLU A 437 3.72 -5.19 25.33
CA GLU A 437 2.31 -5.56 25.22
C GLU A 437 1.42 -4.40 25.66
N CYS A 438 0.47 -4.04 24.82
CA CYS A 438 -0.55 -3.08 25.22
C CYS A 438 -1.51 -3.75 26.20
N GLY A 439 -1.34 -3.48 27.49
CA GLY A 439 -2.15 -4.05 28.55
C GLY A 439 -3.63 -3.67 28.39
N GLY A 440 -4.50 -4.67 28.42
CA GLY A 440 -5.94 -4.48 28.42
C GLY A 440 -6.57 -4.10 27.07
N LEU A 441 -5.80 -4.00 26.00
CA LEU A 441 -6.33 -3.73 24.67
C LEU A 441 -6.89 -5.00 24.03
N ALA A 442 -8.10 -4.89 23.48
CA ALA A 442 -8.71 -5.97 22.73
C ALA A 442 -7.86 -6.29 21.48
N ALA A 443 -7.99 -7.52 20.97
CA ALA A 443 -7.28 -7.93 19.77
C ALA A 443 -7.53 -7.04 18.53
N ASN A 444 -8.54 -6.18 18.60
CA ASN A 444 -8.96 -5.23 17.54
C ASN A 444 -8.50 -3.81 17.81
N ASP A 445 -7.75 -3.56 18.89
CA ASP A 445 -7.33 -2.21 19.20
C ASP A 445 -6.32 -1.71 18.17
N VAL A 446 -6.49 -0.46 17.75
CA VAL A 446 -5.61 0.25 16.82
C VAL A 446 -4.15 0.26 17.23
N ASN A 447 -3.89 0.17 18.53
CA ASN A 447 -2.54 0.18 19.07
C ASN A 447 -1.90 -1.21 19.10
N CYS A 448 -2.63 -2.25 18.69
CA CYS A 448 -2.13 -3.62 18.61
C CYS A 448 -2.01 -4.02 17.15
N TYR A 449 -0.80 -4.10 16.65
CA TYR A 449 -0.58 -4.65 15.33
C TYR A 449 -0.98 -6.12 15.31
N ARG A 450 -1.79 -6.52 14.33
CA ARG A 450 -2.18 -7.91 14.11
C ARG A 450 -1.22 -8.59 13.14
N SER A 451 -0.64 -9.68 13.54
CA SER A 451 -0.08 -10.65 12.59
C SER A 451 -0.94 -11.90 12.60
N GLY A 452 -1.53 -12.18 11.44
CA GLY A 452 -2.27 -13.42 11.18
C GLY A 452 -3.71 -13.45 11.70
N SER A 453 -4.47 -14.40 11.18
CA SER A 453 -5.90 -14.61 11.40
C SER A 453 -6.29 -15.04 12.82
N ASN A 454 -5.35 -15.22 13.73
CA ASN A 454 -5.61 -15.59 15.12
C ASN A 454 -5.20 -14.47 16.07
N ALA A 455 -6.18 -13.86 16.70
CA ALA A 455 -6.02 -12.85 17.74
C ALA A 455 -5.15 -13.29 18.95
N THR A 456 -4.85 -14.58 19.04
CA THR A 456 -4.04 -15.17 20.12
C THR A 456 -2.56 -15.35 19.79
N THR A 457 -2.19 -15.28 18.51
CA THR A 457 -0.79 -15.35 18.08
C THR A 457 -0.38 -13.99 17.52
N ARG A 458 -0.12 -13.05 18.39
CA ARG A 458 0.53 -11.80 18.01
C ARG A 458 1.95 -12.13 17.59
N SER A 459 2.38 -11.58 16.48
CA SER A 459 3.78 -11.61 16.09
C SER A 459 4.57 -10.84 17.15
N LEU A 460 5.31 -11.57 17.91
CA LEU A 460 6.14 -11.04 18.97
C LEU A 460 7.50 -10.72 18.35
N GLY A 461 7.84 -9.52 18.08
CA GLY A 461 9.16 -9.29 17.52
C GLY A 461 9.47 -7.86 17.15
N TYR A 462 8.47 -7.01 17.16
CA TYR A 462 8.64 -5.58 16.91
C TYR A 462 7.83 -4.76 17.90
N VAL A 463 8.22 -3.53 18.09
CA VAL A 463 7.50 -2.58 18.94
C VAL A 463 6.19 -2.23 18.25
N GLN A 464 5.10 -2.39 18.97
CA GLN A 464 3.78 -2.02 18.47
C GLN A 464 3.75 -0.57 18.00
N GLY A 465 3.13 -0.34 16.86
CA GLY A 465 3.05 0.97 16.23
C GLY A 465 4.20 1.32 15.30
N THR A 466 5.34 0.64 15.36
CA THR A 466 6.40 0.83 14.36
C THR A 466 6.06 0.11 13.07
N GLY A 467 6.38 0.73 11.93
CA GLY A 467 6.11 0.16 10.61
C GLY A 467 4.64 0.03 10.26
N SER A 468 3.74 0.54 11.07
CA SER A 468 2.30 0.37 10.92
C SER A 468 1.59 1.56 10.28
N PHE A 469 2.31 2.59 9.83
CA PHE A 469 1.70 3.82 9.31
C PHE A 469 0.64 3.55 8.23
N TYR A 470 0.87 2.59 7.35
CA TYR A 470 -0.08 2.20 6.31
C TYR A 470 -0.91 0.96 6.63
N THR A 471 -0.62 0.27 7.73
CA THR A 471 -1.22 -1.05 8.02
C THR A 471 -2.12 -1.08 9.24
N ARG A 472 -2.28 0.03 9.93
CA ARG A 472 -3.24 0.14 11.03
C ARG A 472 -4.68 0.16 10.50
N PRO A 473 -5.64 -0.35 11.29
CA PRO A 473 -7.05 -0.29 10.92
C PRO A 473 -7.58 1.10 10.59
N ASP A 474 -7.02 2.14 11.20
CA ASP A 474 -7.38 3.55 10.98
C ASP A 474 -6.34 4.31 10.14
N SER A 475 -5.50 3.60 9.38
CA SER A 475 -4.65 4.22 8.36
C SER A 475 -5.50 4.75 7.22
N ASP A 476 -5.12 5.92 6.73
CA ASP A 476 -5.87 6.59 5.67
C ASP A 476 -5.55 6.01 4.28
N GLY A 477 -6.51 6.13 3.36
CA GLY A 477 -6.29 5.96 1.94
C GLY A 477 -5.96 7.31 1.29
N ASP A 478 -4.70 7.50 0.90
CA ASP A 478 -4.24 8.74 0.28
C ASP A 478 -4.73 8.79 -1.18
N ILE A 479 -5.82 9.53 -1.45
CA ILE A 479 -6.38 9.70 -2.80
C ILE A 479 -5.47 10.61 -3.61
N PHE A 480 -5.12 11.77 -3.04
CA PHE A 480 -4.14 12.70 -3.60
C PHE A 480 -3.58 13.60 -2.50
N THR A 481 -2.26 13.71 -2.42
CA THR A 481 -1.60 14.48 -1.36
C THR A 481 -0.87 15.70 -1.91
N TYR A 482 -0.64 16.70 -1.05
CA TYR A 482 0.19 17.85 -1.41
C TYR A 482 1.63 17.44 -1.74
N ALA A 483 2.14 16.40 -1.09
CA ALA A 483 3.44 15.83 -1.43
C ALA A 483 3.47 15.36 -2.89
N GLU A 484 2.45 14.65 -3.37
CA GLU A 484 2.35 14.24 -4.77
C GLU A 484 2.29 15.45 -5.72
N ALA A 485 1.48 16.46 -5.39
CA ALA A 485 1.41 17.70 -6.17
C ALA A 485 2.78 18.38 -6.32
N CYS A 486 3.54 18.44 -5.22
CA CYS A 486 4.90 18.97 -5.24
C CYS A 486 5.84 18.13 -6.11
N PHE A 487 5.77 16.79 -6.03
CA PHE A 487 6.61 15.92 -6.85
C PHE A 487 6.22 15.95 -8.34
N ILE A 488 4.95 16.09 -8.69
CA ILE A 488 4.54 16.34 -10.08
C ILE A 488 5.19 17.62 -10.60
N LYS A 489 5.17 18.71 -9.83
CA LYS A 489 5.85 19.97 -10.20
C LYS A 489 7.36 19.80 -10.27
N ALA A 490 7.98 19.06 -9.32
CA ALA A 490 9.41 18.83 -9.32
C ALA A 490 9.87 18.10 -10.59
N GLU A 491 9.16 17.03 -10.95
CA GLU A 491 9.39 16.24 -12.16
C GLU A 491 9.19 17.11 -13.41
N ALA A 492 8.08 17.84 -13.49
CA ALA A 492 7.74 18.70 -14.63
C ALA A 492 8.78 19.80 -14.83
N TYR A 493 9.15 20.54 -13.78
CA TYR A 493 10.17 21.59 -13.87
C TYR A 493 11.55 21.04 -14.23
N PHE A 494 11.89 19.86 -13.69
CA PHE A 494 13.15 19.20 -14.05
C PHE A 494 13.21 18.86 -15.54
N LEU A 495 12.16 18.26 -16.09
CA LEU A 495 12.06 17.92 -17.51
C LEU A 495 12.10 19.16 -18.41
N LYS A 496 11.61 20.31 -17.94
CA LYS A 496 11.72 21.61 -18.62
C LYS A 496 13.09 22.28 -18.48
N GLY A 497 14.01 21.70 -17.71
CA GLY A 497 15.32 22.28 -17.44
C GLY A 497 15.31 23.40 -16.38
N ASN A 498 14.16 23.70 -15.75
CA ASN A 498 14.05 24.67 -14.66
C ASN A 498 14.43 24.02 -13.32
N LYS A 499 15.71 23.75 -13.15
CA LYS A 499 16.23 23.02 -11.99
C LYS A 499 16.05 23.77 -10.65
N GLY A 500 15.92 25.10 -10.67
CA GLY A 500 15.67 25.88 -9.46
C GLY A 500 14.28 25.61 -8.89
N GLU A 501 13.24 25.72 -9.70
CA GLU A 501 11.88 25.39 -9.31
C GLU A 501 11.72 23.89 -9.02
N ALA A 502 12.42 23.04 -9.78
CA ALA A 502 12.44 21.60 -9.52
C ALA A 502 12.99 21.27 -8.14
N LEU A 503 14.13 21.86 -7.74
CA LEU A 503 14.72 21.65 -6.42
C LEU A 503 13.80 22.14 -5.29
N LYS A 504 13.18 23.31 -5.50
CA LYS A 504 12.22 23.84 -4.53
C LYS A 504 11.05 22.89 -4.36
N ALA A 505 10.37 22.51 -5.43
CA ALA A 505 9.23 21.60 -5.38
C ALA A 505 9.60 20.21 -4.85
N TYR A 506 10.79 19.71 -5.15
CA TYR A 506 11.32 18.45 -4.58
C TYR A 506 11.44 18.51 -3.06
N LYS A 507 12.00 19.58 -2.51
CA LYS A 507 12.13 19.76 -1.05
C LYS A 507 10.76 19.99 -0.38
N ASP A 508 9.90 20.78 -1.04
CA ASP A 508 8.53 21.00 -0.57
C ASP A 508 7.76 19.66 -0.48
N GLY A 509 7.94 18.75 -1.46
CA GLY A 509 7.32 17.43 -1.45
C GLY A 509 7.80 16.53 -0.32
N ILE A 510 9.10 16.55 -0.02
CA ILE A 510 9.66 15.80 1.12
C ILE A 510 9.09 16.35 2.42
N GLN A 511 9.10 17.66 2.62
CA GLN A 511 8.55 18.30 3.82
C GLN A 511 7.06 18.00 3.97
N ALA A 512 6.28 18.12 2.88
CA ALA A 512 4.85 17.86 2.89
C ALA A 512 4.51 16.43 3.34
N HIS A 513 5.32 15.45 2.94
CA HIS A 513 5.12 14.08 3.38
C HIS A 513 5.42 13.90 4.89
N PHE A 514 6.47 14.52 5.42
CA PHE A 514 6.71 14.55 6.86
C PHE A 514 5.53 15.18 7.62
N ASP A 515 5.04 16.31 7.14
CA ASP A 515 3.93 17.03 7.77
C ASP A 515 2.65 16.19 7.75
N ARG A 516 2.32 15.57 6.62
CA ARG A 516 1.19 14.64 6.46
C ARG A 516 1.27 13.48 7.45
N MET A 517 2.44 12.83 7.54
CA MET A 517 2.63 11.74 8.48
C MET A 517 2.48 12.21 9.93
N ASN A 518 3.07 13.34 10.27
CA ASN A 518 3.01 13.86 11.64
C ASN A 518 1.60 14.26 12.08
N VAL A 519 0.75 14.73 11.17
CA VAL A 519 -0.68 14.98 11.47
C VAL A 519 -1.34 13.68 11.94
N LYS A 520 -1.19 12.60 11.17
CA LYS A 520 -1.79 11.30 11.53
C LYS A 520 -1.17 10.69 12.80
N LEU A 521 0.14 10.77 12.94
CA LEU A 521 0.83 10.29 14.14
C LEU A 521 0.42 11.06 15.40
N ASN A 522 0.16 12.36 15.30
CA ASN A 522 -0.39 13.15 16.41
C ASN A 522 -1.82 12.74 16.75
N GLU A 523 -2.64 12.46 15.74
CA GLU A 523 -3.99 11.94 15.95
C GLU A 523 -3.94 10.62 16.73
N TRP A 524 -3.10 9.68 16.32
CA TRP A 524 -2.93 8.41 17.02
C TRP A 524 -2.40 8.55 18.42
N LYS A 525 -1.41 9.42 18.63
CA LYS A 525 -0.90 9.75 19.97
C LYS A 525 -1.99 10.30 20.89
N GLY A 526 -2.91 11.10 20.35
CA GLY A 526 -4.02 11.69 21.11
C GLY A 526 -5.12 10.70 21.49
N LYS A 527 -5.24 9.56 20.77
CA LYS A 527 -6.29 8.56 21.02
C LYS A 527 -6.02 7.62 22.21
N GLY A 528 -4.87 7.68 22.83
CA GLY A 528 -4.56 6.92 24.03
C GLY A 528 -3.06 6.67 24.22
N SER A 529 -2.65 6.52 25.46
CA SER A 529 -1.32 6.02 25.80
C SER A 529 -1.33 4.49 25.60
N CYS A 530 -0.42 3.97 24.82
CA CYS A 530 -0.13 2.55 24.86
C CYS A 530 0.75 2.27 26.07
N THR A 531 0.20 1.58 27.03
CA THR A 531 0.92 1.15 28.21
C THR A 531 1.05 -0.37 28.18
N THR A 532 2.26 -0.88 28.34
CA THR A 532 2.50 -2.32 28.41
C THR A 532 1.83 -2.93 29.65
N ALA A 533 1.72 -4.26 29.68
CA ALA A 533 1.24 -5.00 30.87
C ALA A 533 2.06 -4.69 32.13
N ARG A 534 3.32 -4.24 31.99
CA ARG A 534 4.19 -3.81 33.09
C ARG A 534 4.13 -2.31 33.38
N GLY A 535 3.24 -1.57 32.71
CA GLY A 535 3.02 -0.15 32.95
C GLY A 535 3.98 0.80 32.24
N PHE A 536 4.76 0.33 31.26
CA PHE A 536 5.64 1.21 30.48
C PHE A 536 4.84 1.98 29.44
N ASP A 537 5.07 3.28 29.33
CA ASP A 537 4.58 4.09 28.24
C ASP A 537 5.44 3.85 26.98
N VAL A 538 4.85 3.32 25.93
CA VAL A 538 5.48 3.06 24.62
C VAL A 538 4.85 3.88 23.50
N SER A 539 4.11 4.94 23.84
CA SER A 539 3.46 5.82 22.86
C SER A 539 4.45 6.52 21.92
N PHE A 540 5.72 6.64 22.30
CA PHE A 540 6.79 7.16 21.45
C PHE A 540 6.96 6.37 20.15
N ALA A 541 6.60 5.08 20.13
CA ALA A 541 6.75 4.23 18.95
C ALA A 541 5.89 4.72 17.78
N TYR A 542 4.75 5.34 18.04
CA TYR A 542 3.84 5.88 17.02
C TYR A 542 3.54 7.37 17.19
N GLY A 543 4.30 8.06 18.03
CA GLY A 543 4.26 9.52 18.11
C GLY A 543 4.85 10.18 16.86
N PRO A 544 4.64 11.49 16.71
CA PRO A 544 5.19 12.25 15.58
C PRO A 544 6.72 12.21 15.57
N MET A 545 7.27 12.36 14.38
CA MET A 545 8.70 12.50 14.19
C MET A 545 9.18 13.85 14.74
N ASP A 546 10.38 13.86 15.33
CA ASP A 546 10.99 15.05 15.90
C ASP A 546 11.31 16.09 14.82
N ALA A 547 10.96 17.36 15.05
CA ALA A 547 11.15 18.44 14.09
C ALA A 547 12.64 18.69 13.76
N LYS A 548 13.55 18.49 14.73
CA LYS A 548 14.99 18.61 14.49
C LYS A 548 15.49 17.46 13.62
N ALA A 549 15.05 16.23 13.88
CA ALA A 549 15.40 15.08 13.05
C ALA A 549 14.94 15.26 11.61
N ILE A 550 13.74 15.79 11.37
CA ILE A 550 13.23 16.14 10.04
C ILE A 550 14.11 17.18 9.37
N SER A 551 14.41 18.29 10.07
CA SER A 551 15.25 19.37 9.56
C SER A 551 16.68 18.88 9.24
N ASP A 552 17.27 18.07 10.12
CA ASP A 552 18.59 17.50 9.94
C ASP A 552 18.61 16.56 8.69
N TYR A 553 17.57 15.76 8.49
CA TYR A 553 17.45 14.90 7.31
C TYR A 553 17.33 15.72 6.03
N ILE A 554 16.44 16.72 5.98
CA ILE A 554 16.26 17.58 4.80
C ILE A 554 17.52 18.36 4.47
N GLY A 555 18.30 18.76 5.48
CA GLY A 555 19.60 19.43 5.32
C GLY A 555 20.77 18.50 5.04
N SER A 556 20.57 17.19 5.06
CA SER A 556 21.63 16.19 4.90
C SER A 556 21.97 15.88 3.43
N LYS A 557 22.99 15.07 3.24
CA LYS A 557 23.37 14.56 1.90
C LYS A 557 22.40 13.51 1.32
N ALA A 558 21.40 13.05 2.09
CA ALA A 558 20.33 12.20 1.59
C ALA A 558 19.31 13.01 0.75
N VAL A 559 19.29 14.33 0.88
CA VAL A 559 18.42 15.22 0.12
C VAL A 559 19.31 16.17 -0.71
N CYS A 560 19.05 16.26 -2.00
CA CYS A 560 19.83 17.15 -2.87
C CYS A 560 19.72 18.61 -2.41
N GLN A 561 20.87 19.27 -2.25
CA GLN A 561 20.94 20.65 -1.77
C GLN A 561 21.15 21.67 -2.89
N ASN A 562 21.72 21.24 -4.03
CA ASN A 562 22.14 22.12 -5.10
C ASN A 562 21.36 21.81 -6.38
N GLN A 563 20.74 22.83 -6.97
CA GLN A 563 19.99 22.67 -8.22
C GLN A 563 20.83 22.11 -9.38
N GLY A 564 22.14 22.39 -9.42
CA GLY A 564 23.05 21.86 -10.44
C GLY A 564 23.26 20.34 -10.35
N GLU A 565 23.15 19.79 -9.15
CA GLU A 565 23.35 18.37 -8.83
C GLU A 565 22.05 17.57 -8.84
N LEU A 566 20.90 18.24 -8.80
CA LEU A 566 19.60 17.58 -8.79
C LEU A 566 19.44 16.68 -10.01
N THR A 567 19.07 15.43 -9.76
CA THR A 567 18.80 14.42 -10.78
C THR A 567 17.33 14.00 -10.76
N LEU A 568 16.85 13.46 -11.87
CA LEU A 568 15.50 12.88 -11.92
C LEU A 568 15.37 11.69 -10.95
N SER A 569 16.47 10.95 -10.73
CA SER A 569 16.54 9.88 -9.75
C SER A 569 16.25 10.36 -8.33
N ASP A 570 16.78 11.52 -7.92
CA ASP A 570 16.50 12.10 -6.60
C ASP A 570 15.01 12.38 -6.43
N ILE A 571 14.40 12.98 -7.44
CA ILE A 571 12.97 13.32 -7.44
C ILE A 571 12.10 12.07 -7.37
N MET A 572 12.33 11.11 -8.28
CA MET A 572 11.45 9.95 -8.42
C MET A 572 11.56 8.97 -7.25
N MET A 573 12.75 8.80 -6.68
CA MET A 573 12.91 7.92 -5.52
C MET A 573 12.34 8.54 -4.24
N GLN A 574 12.43 9.86 -4.04
CA GLN A 574 11.74 10.52 -2.93
C GLN A 574 10.21 10.58 -3.14
N LYS A 575 9.75 10.76 -4.39
CA LYS A 575 8.33 10.60 -4.75
C LYS A 575 7.84 9.20 -4.39
N PHE A 576 8.60 8.15 -4.72
CA PHE A 576 8.28 6.77 -4.39
C PHE A 576 8.05 6.55 -2.88
N ILE A 577 8.93 7.12 -2.04
CA ILE A 577 8.76 7.06 -0.58
C ILE A 577 7.49 7.81 -0.16
N ALA A 578 7.25 9.01 -0.70
CA ALA A 578 6.13 9.86 -0.32
C ALA A 578 4.76 9.32 -0.77
N MET A 579 4.71 8.67 -1.92
CA MET A 579 3.49 8.04 -2.42
C MET A 579 3.10 6.80 -1.60
N GLY A 580 4.05 6.22 -0.85
CA GLY A 580 3.79 5.01 -0.10
C GLY A 580 3.27 3.87 -0.97
N PRO A 581 2.45 2.97 -0.44
CA PRO A 581 1.92 1.85 -1.21
C PRO A 581 0.78 2.28 -2.16
N ASN A 582 1.12 2.99 -3.21
CA ASN A 582 0.23 3.49 -4.25
C ASN A 582 0.57 2.89 -5.62
N TYR A 583 -0.44 2.51 -6.40
CA TYR A 583 -0.23 1.94 -7.74
C TYR A 583 0.45 2.92 -8.71
N GLN A 584 0.33 4.24 -8.48
CA GLN A 584 0.99 5.25 -9.28
C GLN A 584 2.52 5.10 -9.28
N ASN A 585 3.11 4.56 -8.22
CA ASN A 585 4.52 4.20 -8.19
C ASN A 585 4.91 3.24 -9.32
N TRP A 586 4.01 2.32 -9.68
CA TRP A 586 4.25 1.43 -10.80
C TRP A 586 4.17 2.13 -12.15
N ASN A 587 3.23 3.08 -12.32
CA ASN A 587 3.17 3.92 -13.52
C ASN A 587 4.48 4.71 -13.71
N ASP A 588 4.96 5.33 -12.65
CA ASP A 588 6.21 6.09 -12.67
C ASP A 588 7.42 5.21 -12.99
N MET A 589 7.49 4.00 -12.41
CA MET A 589 8.57 3.05 -12.72
C MET A 589 8.54 2.59 -14.17
N ARG A 590 7.37 2.25 -14.71
CA ARG A 590 7.22 1.85 -16.12
C ARG A 590 7.64 2.98 -17.05
N LYS A 591 7.17 4.19 -16.76
CA LYS A 591 7.50 5.39 -17.52
C LYS A 591 9.01 5.60 -17.65
N TYR A 592 9.78 5.23 -16.64
CA TYR A 592 11.23 5.41 -16.59
C TYR A 592 12.04 4.11 -16.70
N ASP A 593 11.43 3.05 -17.20
CA ASP A 593 12.09 1.76 -17.44
C ASP A 593 12.81 1.18 -16.21
N TYR A 594 12.18 1.29 -15.04
CA TYR A 594 12.67 0.69 -13.80
C TYR A 594 14.12 1.12 -13.50
N TYR A 595 15.05 0.15 -13.35
CA TYR A 595 16.46 0.40 -13.07
C TYR A 595 17.29 0.72 -14.34
N ASP A 596 16.77 0.44 -15.55
CA ASP A 596 17.56 0.46 -16.80
C ASP A 596 18.11 1.85 -17.14
N LYS A 597 17.36 2.91 -16.87
CA LYS A 597 17.79 4.30 -17.13
C LYS A 597 18.49 4.95 -15.93
N GLY A 598 18.78 4.19 -14.86
CA GLY A 598 19.47 4.72 -13.67
C GLY A 598 18.64 5.72 -12.87
N ILE A 599 17.29 5.72 -13.01
CA ILE A 599 16.42 6.58 -12.23
C ILE A 599 16.07 5.90 -10.90
N TYR A 600 15.65 4.65 -10.93
CA TYR A 600 15.47 3.84 -9.72
C TYR A 600 16.76 3.08 -9.44
N THR A 601 17.75 3.79 -8.90
CA THR A 601 19.08 3.23 -8.62
C THR A 601 19.03 2.20 -7.50
N GLU A 602 19.98 1.26 -7.51
CA GLU A 602 20.09 0.17 -6.53
C GLU A 602 18.92 -0.84 -6.56
N MET A 603 17.91 -0.60 -7.38
CA MET A 603 16.88 -1.58 -7.67
C MET A 603 17.49 -2.71 -8.49
N SER A 604 17.20 -3.95 -8.15
CA SER A 604 17.69 -5.12 -8.87
C SER A 604 16.59 -5.84 -9.62
N GLU A 605 16.95 -6.40 -10.78
CA GLU A 605 16.06 -7.30 -11.49
C GLU A 605 15.75 -8.54 -10.64
N PRO A 606 14.48 -8.97 -10.56
CA PRO A 606 14.13 -10.20 -9.88
C PRO A 606 14.85 -11.38 -10.52
N LYS A 607 15.54 -12.17 -9.73
CA LYS A 607 16.20 -13.36 -10.26
C LYS A 607 15.20 -14.49 -10.43
N TYR A 608 15.19 -15.02 -11.60
CA TYR A 608 14.34 -16.09 -12.02
C TYR A 608 14.81 -17.46 -11.49
N ARG A 609 13.89 -18.31 -11.04
CA ARG A 609 14.23 -19.70 -10.65
C ARG A 609 14.16 -20.63 -11.84
N PRO A 610 15.25 -21.36 -12.14
CA PRO A 610 15.16 -22.50 -13.05
C PRO A 610 14.15 -23.53 -12.52
N GLY A 611 13.22 -23.99 -13.38
CA GLY A 611 12.26 -25.04 -13.03
C GLY A 611 10.83 -24.57 -12.71
N THR A 612 10.52 -23.27 -12.75
CA THR A 612 9.15 -22.80 -12.85
C THR A 612 8.69 -22.80 -14.30
N THR A 613 7.38 -22.90 -14.50
CA THR A 613 6.76 -23.07 -15.83
C THR A 613 6.89 -21.87 -16.77
N SER A 614 7.50 -20.79 -16.32
CA SER A 614 7.64 -19.58 -17.10
C SER A 614 9.04 -19.48 -17.70
N THR A 615 9.10 -19.26 -19.00
CA THR A 615 10.31 -19.06 -19.80
C THR A 615 10.60 -17.58 -20.01
N ILE A 616 10.23 -16.74 -19.05
CA ILE A 616 10.43 -15.30 -19.13
C ILE A 616 11.92 -15.00 -19.14
N GLY A 617 12.34 -14.19 -20.10
CA GLY A 617 13.73 -13.75 -20.20
C GLY A 617 14.06 -12.66 -19.17
N THR A 618 15.23 -12.07 -19.34
CA THR A 618 15.74 -10.97 -18.51
C THR A 618 15.91 -9.70 -19.33
N GLY A 619 15.98 -8.58 -18.66
CA GLY A 619 16.19 -7.27 -19.27
C GLY A 619 14.92 -6.53 -19.65
N ARG A 620 15.09 -5.40 -20.31
CA ARG A 620 14.04 -4.40 -20.58
C ARG A 620 12.81 -4.94 -21.30
N SER A 621 12.97 -5.93 -22.19
CA SER A 621 11.88 -6.56 -22.91
C SER A 621 10.94 -7.38 -22.02
N PHE A 622 11.36 -7.67 -20.79
CA PHE A 622 10.60 -8.44 -19.81
C PHE A 622 10.18 -7.58 -18.60
N PHE A 623 10.27 -6.28 -18.69
CA PHE A 623 9.72 -5.40 -17.68
C PHE A 623 8.20 -5.42 -17.74
N PRO A 624 7.51 -5.60 -16.60
CA PRO A 624 6.05 -5.58 -16.57
C PRO A 624 5.51 -4.22 -17.02
N ARG A 625 4.62 -4.25 -18.02
CA ARG A 625 4.03 -3.05 -18.63
C ARG A 625 2.53 -2.95 -18.40
N ARG A 626 1.86 -4.07 -18.19
CA ARG A 626 0.43 -4.17 -17.88
C ARG A 626 0.11 -5.45 -17.14
N TRP A 627 -1.09 -5.53 -16.62
CA TRP A 627 -1.63 -6.78 -16.11
C TRP A 627 -2.30 -7.59 -17.22
N MET A 628 -2.40 -8.89 -16.99
CA MET A 628 -3.31 -9.72 -17.79
C MET A 628 -4.75 -9.39 -17.40
N HIS A 629 -5.66 -9.37 -18.37
CA HIS A 629 -7.07 -9.23 -18.07
C HIS A 629 -7.57 -10.32 -17.13
N SER A 630 -8.58 -9.98 -16.36
CA SER A 630 -9.14 -10.86 -15.36
C SER A 630 -9.77 -12.10 -15.98
N THR A 631 -9.97 -13.13 -15.18
CA THR A 631 -10.69 -14.33 -15.61
C THR A 631 -12.14 -14.04 -16.02
N HIS A 632 -12.73 -12.93 -15.57
CA HIS A 632 -14.05 -12.50 -16.02
C HIS A 632 -14.02 -12.19 -17.53
N GLU A 633 -13.09 -11.37 -17.98
CA GLU A 633 -12.96 -11.04 -19.42
C GLU A 633 -12.60 -12.26 -20.25
N THR A 634 -11.61 -13.03 -19.84
CA THR A 634 -11.16 -14.18 -20.63
C THR A 634 -12.16 -15.33 -20.66
N ASN A 635 -13.12 -15.39 -19.74
CA ASN A 635 -14.18 -16.40 -19.75
C ASN A 635 -15.47 -15.92 -20.44
N TYR A 636 -15.83 -14.65 -20.30
CA TYR A 636 -17.14 -14.15 -20.74
C TYR A 636 -17.06 -13.20 -21.93
N ASN A 637 -15.90 -12.56 -22.18
CA ASN A 637 -15.65 -11.63 -23.28
C ASN A 637 -14.37 -11.95 -24.04
N ASN A 638 -14.02 -13.23 -24.14
CA ASN A 638 -12.74 -13.71 -24.68
C ASN A 638 -12.44 -13.19 -26.09
N ALA A 639 -13.45 -13.13 -26.97
CA ALA A 639 -13.28 -12.71 -28.35
C ALA A 639 -12.78 -11.26 -28.44
N HIS A 640 -13.46 -10.32 -27.79
CA HIS A 640 -13.07 -8.90 -27.80
C HIS A 640 -11.79 -8.65 -27.00
N CYS A 641 -11.59 -9.39 -25.91
CA CYS A 641 -10.33 -9.34 -25.15
C CYS A 641 -9.14 -9.74 -26.05
N TYR A 642 -9.27 -10.81 -26.84
CA TYR A 642 -8.22 -11.22 -27.78
C TYR A 642 -8.08 -10.25 -28.94
N GLU A 643 -9.19 -9.76 -29.50
CA GLU A 643 -9.19 -8.80 -30.60
C GLU A 643 -8.41 -7.53 -30.23
N SER A 644 -8.55 -7.04 -29.00
CA SER A 644 -7.80 -5.87 -28.51
C SER A 644 -6.29 -6.08 -28.52
N TYR A 645 -5.83 -7.33 -28.37
CA TYR A 645 -4.43 -7.70 -28.40
C TYR A 645 -3.90 -8.09 -29.78
N ALA A 646 -4.77 -8.38 -30.73
CA ALA A 646 -4.37 -8.87 -32.06
C ALA A 646 -3.44 -7.90 -32.81
N LYS A 647 -3.54 -6.59 -32.51
CA LYS A 647 -2.68 -5.55 -33.06
C LYS A 647 -1.19 -5.67 -32.65
N TYR A 648 -0.89 -6.43 -31.62
CA TYR A 648 0.48 -6.61 -31.13
C TYR A 648 1.21 -7.80 -31.77
N GLY A 649 0.62 -8.48 -32.72
CA GLY A 649 1.26 -9.44 -33.61
C GLY A 649 1.88 -10.71 -33.00
N THR A 650 2.38 -10.62 -31.78
CA THR A 650 3.01 -11.72 -31.04
C THR A 650 2.05 -12.43 -30.09
N ILE A 651 0.90 -11.81 -29.81
CA ILE A 651 -0.10 -12.34 -28.88
C ILE A 651 -0.95 -13.40 -29.57
N GLN A 652 -0.98 -14.60 -29.03
CA GLN A 652 -1.66 -15.77 -29.61
C GLN A 652 -3.08 -16.00 -29.04
N GLY A 653 -3.47 -15.29 -28.02
CA GLY A 653 -4.78 -15.40 -27.36
C GLY A 653 -4.91 -14.53 -26.13
N ALA A 654 -6.11 -14.41 -25.58
CA ALA A 654 -6.40 -13.58 -24.43
C ALA A 654 -5.66 -13.99 -23.12
N THR A 655 -5.07 -15.17 -23.11
CA THR A 655 -4.31 -15.71 -21.95
C THR A 655 -2.81 -15.83 -22.23
N ASP A 656 -2.33 -15.21 -23.31
CA ASP A 656 -0.92 -15.28 -23.69
C ASP A 656 -0.02 -14.69 -22.62
N LYS A 657 1.02 -15.41 -22.27
CA LYS A 657 1.99 -15.02 -21.23
C LYS A 657 2.86 -13.82 -21.61
N SER A 658 2.83 -13.37 -22.84
CA SER A 658 3.53 -12.18 -23.33
C SER A 658 2.78 -10.87 -23.03
N ILE A 659 1.48 -10.95 -22.73
CA ILE A 659 0.62 -9.79 -22.46
C ILE A 659 1.21 -8.83 -21.40
N PRO A 660 1.73 -9.32 -20.27
CA PRO A 660 2.29 -8.42 -19.23
C PRO A 660 3.44 -7.53 -19.71
N TYR A 661 4.09 -7.87 -20.81
CA TYR A 661 5.24 -7.13 -21.33
C TYR A 661 4.89 -6.16 -22.44
N VAL A 662 3.63 -6.13 -22.86
CA VAL A 662 3.13 -5.21 -23.89
C VAL A 662 2.90 -3.83 -23.27
N PRO A 663 3.51 -2.76 -23.80
CA PRO A 663 3.34 -1.41 -23.24
C PRO A 663 1.89 -0.92 -23.37
N VAL A 664 1.46 -0.11 -22.43
CA VAL A 664 0.24 0.68 -22.53
C VAL A 664 0.50 1.91 -23.41
N PHE A 665 -0.55 2.61 -23.87
CA PHE A 665 -0.44 3.66 -24.89
C PHE A 665 0.54 4.80 -24.52
N TRP A 666 0.61 5.19 -23.26
CA TRP A 666 1.47 6.28 -22.79
C TRP A 666 2.93 5.85 -22.54
N ASP A 667 3.22 4.56 -22.59
CA ASP A 667 4.59 4.03 -22.41
C ASP A 667 5.33 3.92 -23.75
N ALA A 668 5.41 5.06 -24.47
CA ALA A 668 5.84 5.14 -25.87
C ALA A 668 7.26 4.65 -26.15
N GLU A 669 8.16 4.72 -25.15
CA GLU A 669 9.55 4.27 -25.30
C GLU A 669 9.76 2.81 -24.90
N ALA A 670 8.74 2.12 -24.46
CA ALA A 670 8.86 0.71 -24.12
C ALA A 670 9.15 -0.12 -25.38
N PRO A 671 9.85 -1.26 -25.26
CA PRO A 671 10.05 -2.14 -26.38
C PRO A 671 8.71 -2.55 -27.00
N LYS A 672 8.61 -2.46 -28.32
CA LYS A 672 7.48 -3.04 -29.05
C LYS A 672 7.84 -4.49 -29.37
N PHE A 673 6.95 -5.40 -29.06
CA PHE A 673 7.12 -6.82 -29.36
C PHE A 673 6.77 -7.12 -30.81
#